data_d487941b28b6d1878c4c2738bb05d1e7
#
_entry.id   d487941b28b6d1878c4c2738bb05d1e7
#
_cell.length_a   1.000
_cell.length_b   1.000
_cell.length_c   1.000
_cell.angle_alpha   90.00
_cell.angle_beta   90.00
_cell.angle_gamma   90.00
#
_symmetry.space_group_name_H-M   'P 1'
#
loop_
_entity.id
_entity.type
_entity.pdbx_description
1 polymer ?
#
loop_
_entity_poly.entity_id
_entity_poly.type
_entity_poly.pdbx_seq_one_letter_code
_entity_poly.pdbx_strand_id
1 'polypeptide(L)'
;MTDDNIAHMLSNRLGTADPLTSRDTDPDETQEWREAFDALVQTHGPERARFVLNALASVAREQQVGWTPELNTPYVNTISVDQQPVFPGDLAIEERLSSLMRWNALAMVVRANQAYGELGGHIASYASVADLFEVGFNHFFHARNAHGADNADGHLGDLVFFQPHSAPGVYARAYLEGRLSADDLSHYRQELTSPAALSDPAQAPEDQHNTGLARGLCSYPHPYLMPDFWQFPTGSMGIGPISSIYHARFMRYLTHRQLINCEGRKVWGVFGDGEMDEPESMSALTLAAREKLDNLVWVVNCNLQRLDGPVRGNGRIIDELEKLFAGAGWNVIKLVWGSDWDGLFARDTTGALVRAFANTVDGQMQTFAAKDGRFNRDNFFGQNEELQRLAQGMTDDQIDRLKRGGHDLVKIHAAYAAANAHKGQPTVILAQTKKGYGLGTAGQGKMTTHSQKKLDESELISYRNRFNLPLTDEQAKTLTFYKPDADSPEMHYLQARRQQLGGYLPQRHTVANVVPVPETSSYASFALDAAGKEMSTTMAFVRMLANLLKDKALGPRIVPIVADEARTFGMANLFKQVGIYSSLGQRYAPEDIGSVLSYREAMDGQILEEGISEAGAMASWTAAATSYSVHGLAMLPFYIYYSMFGFQRVGDQIWAAADQRARGFLLGATSGRTTLGGEGLQHQDGTSHLIAATIPNCKAYDPAFAGELAVIINHG
;
A
#
# COMPACT_ATOMS: atom_id res chain seq x y z
N MET A 1 -9.26 35.09 10.23
CA MET A 1 -7.94 35.78 10.37
C MET A 1 -7.68 36.46 9.05
N THR A 2 -7.28 37.71 9.06
CA THR A 2 -6.91 38.44 7.83
C THR A 2 -5.55 37.94 7.34
N ASP A 3 -5.28 38.07 6.04
CA ASP A 3 -4.00 37.65 5.43
C ASP A 3 -2.78 38.29 6.13
N ASP A 4 -2.93 39.52 6.68
CA ASP A 4 -1.92 40.18 7.48
C ASP A 4 -1.57 39.43 8.79
N ASN A 5 -2.54 38.81 9.45
CA ASN A 5 -2.29 37.99 10.63
C ASN A 5 -1.52 36.70 10.32
N ILE A 6 -1.75 36.12 9.12
CA ILE A 6 -1.02 34.93 8.67
C ILE A 6 0.43 35.33 8.34
N ALA A 7 0.66 36.43 7.64
CA ALA A 7 1.99 36.94 7.33
C ALA A 7 2.78 37.26 8.61
N HIS A 8 2.14 37.83 9.63
CA HIS A 8 2.74 38.13 10.93
C HIS A 8 3.10 36.86 11.75
N MET A 9 2.24 35.81 11.68
CA MET A 9 2.54 34.51 12.30
C MET A 9 3.70 33.79 11.60
N LEU A 10 3.83 33.93 10.28
CA LEU A 10 4.94 33.36 9.51
C LEU A 10 6.25 34.11 9.78
N SER A 11 6.23 35.43 9.92
CA SER A 11 7.42 36.23 10.17
C SER A 11 7.99 36.10 11.59
N ASN A 12 7.13 35.90 12.61
CA ASN A 12 7.56 35.84 14.01
C ASN A 12 8.13 34.47 14.45
N ARG A 13 8.08 33.42 13.64
CA ARG A 13 8.58 32.08 13.98
C ARG A 13 9.88 31.68 13.29
N LEU A 14 10.41 32.48 12.42
CA LEU A 14 11.74 32.27 11.80
C LEU A 14 12.91 32.53 12.77
N GLY A 15 12.63 32.83 14.05
CA GLY A 15 13.62 33.24 15.05
C GLY A 15 14.06 32.15 16.04
N THR A 16 13.56 30.92 15.97
CA THR A 16 14.13 29.83 16.77
C THR A 16 15.10 29.03 15.93
N ALA A 17 16.37 29.42 15.97
CA ALA A 17 17.46 28.63 15.42
C ALA A 17 17.36 27.19 15.95
N ASP A 18 17.30 26.22 15.04
CA ASP A 18 17.56 24.83 15.34
C ASP A 18 18.93 24.78 16.07
N PRO A 19 19.06 24.11 17.22
CA PRO A 19 20.36 23.94 17.87
C PRO A 19 21.42 23.31 16.96
N LEU A 20 21.03 22.71 15.85
CA LEU A 20 21.91 22.11 14.85
C LEU A 20 22.42 23.10 13.79
N THR A 21 21.90 24.33 13.71
CA THR A 21 22.51 25.44 12.97
C THR A 21 23.42 26.27 13.88
N SER A 22 24.31 25.60 14.60
CA SER A 22 25.43 26.31 15.23
C SER A 22 26.16 27.06 14.13
N ARG A 23 26.32 28.38 14.31
CA ARG A 23 27.04 29.24 13.39
C ARG A 23 28.42 28.63 13.19
N ASP A 24 28.75 28.29 11.92
CA ASP A 24 30.06 27.80 11.56
C ASP A 24 31.11 28.81 12.08
N THR A 25 31.97 28.35 12.97
CA THR A 25 32.98 29.17 13.63
C THR A 25 34.23 29.31 12.77
N ASP A 26 34.42 28.40 11.81
CA ASP A 26 35.53 28.41 10.86
C ASP A 26 35.06 27.87 9.49
N PRO A 27 34.45 28.75 8.66
CA PRO A 27 33.97 28.36 7.33
C PRO A 27 35.07 27.91 6.37
N ASP A 28 36.29 28.41 6.55
CA ASP A 28 37.41 28.06 5.68
C ASP A 28 37.86 26.61 5.96
N GLU A 29 38.00 26.21 7.25
CA GLU A 29 38.30 24.83 7.63
C GLU A 29 37.17 23.88 7.15
N THR A 30 35.94 24.27 7.33
CA THR A 30 34.79 23.47 6.84
C THR A 30 34.85 23.27 5.34
N GLN A 31 35.24 24.28 4.59
CA GLN A 31 35.39 24.20 3.13
C GLN A 31 36.55 23.26 2.73
N GLU A 32 37.68 23.31 3.43
CA GLU A 32 38.81 22.39 3.20
C GLU A 32 38.42 20.92 3.39
N TRP A 33 37.64 20.60 4.45
CA TRP A 33 37.12 19.27 4.66
C TRP A 33 36.18 18.79 3.54
N ARG A 34 35.33 19.68 3.01
CA ARG A 34 34.43 19.37 1.88
C ARG A 34 35.24 19.09 0.61
N GLU A 35 36.21 19.91 0.28
CA GLU A 35 37.08 19.73 -0.89
C GLU A 35 37.89 18.44 -0.81
N ALA A 36 38.42 18.12 0.37
CA ALA A 36 39.14 16.87 0.62
C ALA A 36 38.21 15.65 0.40
N PHE A 37 36.97 15.73 0.86
CA PHE A 37 35.99 14.66 0.64
C PHE A 37 35.59 14.52 -0.81
N ASP A 38 35.36 15.63 -1.53
CA ASP A 38 35.05 15.63 -2.96
C ASP A 38 36.20 15.03 -3.78
N ALA A 39 37.45 15.41 -3.46
CA ALA A 39 38.63 14.81 -4.10
C ALA A 39 38.73 13.31 -3.83
N LEU A 40 38.37 12.84 -2.63
CA LEU A 40 38.34 11.43 -2.29
C LEU A 40 37.32 10.67 -3.16
N VAL A 41 36.11 11.22 -3.30
CA VAL A 41 35.05 10.63 -4.14
C VAL A 41 35.49 10.56 -5.60
N GLN A 42 36.03 11.66 -6.14
CA GLN A 42 36.48 11.74 -7.54
C GLN A 42 37.64 10.79 -7.83
N THR A 43 38.57 10.62 -6.91
CA THR A 43 39.79 9.84 -7.12
C THR A 43 39.62 8.35 -6.86
N HIS A 44 38.88 8.02 -5.79
CA HIS A 44 38.79 6.64 -5.29
C HIS A 44 37.36 6.06 -5.31
N GLY A 45 36.37 6.84 -5.75
CA GLY A 45 34.99 6.41 -5.90
C GLY A 45 34.19 6.36 -4.59
N PRO A 46 32.89 6.13 -4.69
CA PRO A 46 31.95 6.23 -3.56
C PRO A 46 32.15 5.13 -2.52
N GLU A 47 32.66 3.98 -2.86
CA GLU A 47 32.90 2.89 -1.89
C GLU A 47 33.99 3.26 -0.87
N ARG A 48 35.09 3.85 -1.35
CA ARG A 48 36.18 4.32 -0.49
C ARG A 48 35.72 5.50 0.37
N ALA A 49 34.95 6.42 -0.20
CA ALA A 49 34.36 7.55 0.55
C ALA A 49 33.46 7.06 1.69
N ARG A 50 32.60 6.07 1.42
CA ARG A 50 31.74 5.44 2.44
C ARG A 50 32.57 4.79 3.56
N PHE A 51 33.64 4.10 3.21
CA PHE A 51 34.52 3.49 4.18
C PHE A 51 35.15 4.55 5.11
N VAL A 52 35.61 5.68 4.55
CA VAL A 52 36.19 6.78 5.34
C VAL A 52 35.18 7.42 6.26
N LEU A 53 33.93 7.68 5.77
CA LEU A 53 32.86 8.20 6.62
C LEU A 53 32.53 7.26 7.78
N ASN A 54 32.46 5.96 7.55
CA ASN A 54 32.23 4.98 8.61
C ASN A 54 33.38 4.94 9.64
N ALA A 55 34.63 5.09 9.19
CA ALA A 55 35.79 5.16 10.06
C ALA A 55 35.76 6.44 10.93
N LEU A 56 35.43 7.60 10.34
CA LEU A 56 35.25 8.84 11.08
C LEU A 56 34.07 8.77 12.08
N ALA A 57 32.96 8.16 11.69
CA ALA A 57 31.84 7.91 12.60
C ALA A 57 32.25 7.01 13.78
N SER A 58 33.14 6.04 13.58
CA SER A 58 33.71 5.22 14.67
C SER A 58 34.55 6.06 15.62
N VAL A 59 35.43 6.89 15.07
CA VAL A 59 36.27 7.83 15.86
C VAL A 59 35.38 8.81 16.66
N ALA A 60 34.34 9.36 16.03
CA ALA A 60 33.40 10.24 16.72
C ALA A 60 32.74 9.57 17.94
N ARG A 61 32.34 8.28 17.79
CA ARG A 61 31.80 7.49 18.91
C ARG A 61 32.85 7.22 20.01
N GLU A 62 34.05 6.86 19.64
CA GLU A 62 35.17 6.60 20.56
C GLU A 62 35.52 7.88 21.35
N GLN A 63 35.49 9.02 20.69
CA GLN A 63 35.77 10.34 21.31
C GLN A 63 34.54 10.94 22.02
N GLN A 64 33.41 10.25 22.06
CA GLN A 64 32.15 10.69 22.68
C GLN A 64 31.70 12.09 22.20
N VAL A 65 31.87 12.38 20.92
CA VAL A 65 31.51 13.66 20.30
C VAL A 65 29.99 13.90 20.33
N GLY A 66 29.19 12.88 20.64
CA GLY A 66 27.71 13.01 20.69
C GLY A 66 27.04 13.16 19.32
N TRP A 67 27.79 12.90 18.24
CA TRP A 67 27.25 12.96 16.87
C TRP A 67 26.52 11.70 16.48
N THR A 68 25.35 11.88 15.88
CA THR A 68 24.59 10.84 15.20
C THR A 68 24.35 11.27 13.75
N PRO A 69 24.47 10.34 12.77
CA PRO A 69 24.15 10.67 11.38
C PRO A 69 22.72 11.15 11.26
N GLU A 70 22.50 12.22 10.52
CA GLU A 70 21.16 12.57 10.09
C GLU A 70 20.66 11.52 9.10
N LEU A 71 19.47 10.99 9.35
CA LEU A 71 18.82 10.03 8.45
C LEU A 71 18.00 10.73 7.35
N ASN A 72 17.94 12.06 7.38
CA ASN A 72 17.27 12.86 6.35
C ASN A 72 18.27 13.36 5.32
N THR A 73 17.89 13.27 4.08
CA THR A 73 18.55 13.99 2.98
C THR A 73 17.90 15.37 2.78
N PRO A 74 18.53 16.32 2.06
CA PRO A 74 17.91 17.61 1.75
C PRO A 74 16.50 17.44 1.14
N TYR A 75 15.62 18.42 1.34
CA TYR A 75 14.22 18.37 0.87
C TYR A 75 14.12 18.62 -0.64
N VAL A 76 14.77 17.73 -1.41
CA VAL A 76 14.81 17.70 -2.87
C VAL A 76 14.52 16.31 -3.40
N ASN A 77 14.32 16.17 -4.69
CA ASN A 77 14.13 14.86 -5.32
C ASN A 77 15.37 14.00 -5.18
N THR A 78 15.16 12.71 -4.85
CA THR A 78 16.27 11.74 -4.78
C THR A 78 16.89 11.49 -6.14
N ILE A 79 16.06 11.44 -7.20
CA ILE A 79 16.53 11.26 -8.58
C ILE A 79 16.79 12.65 -9.16
N SER A 80 18.05 12.98 -9.41
CA SER A 80 18.46 14.24 -10.04
C SER A 80 18.12 14.28 -11.53
N VAL A 81 18.12 15.47 -12.12
CA VAL A 81 17.73 15.67 -13.53
C VAL A 81 18.61 14.87 -14.49
N ASP A 82 19.91 14.77 -14.21
CA ASP A 82 20.90 14.01 -15.00
C ASP A 82 20.73 12.49 -14.87
N GLN A 83 20.10 12.00 -13.80
CA GLN A 83 19.80 10.59 -13.56
C GLN A 83 18.43 10.15 -14.08
N GLN A 84 17.60 11.12 -14.52
CA GLN A 84 16.28 10.80 -15.04
C GLN A 84 16.35 10.04 -16.37
N PRO A 85 15.67 8.89 -16.49
CA PRO A 85 15.51 8.25 -17.79
C PRO A 85 14.62 9.14 -18.69
N VAL A 86 14.83 9.03 -20.00
CA VAL A 86 13.92 9.66 -20.98
C VAL A 86 12.52 9.08 -20.78
N PHE A 87 11.51 9.95 -20.73
CA PHE A 87 10.12 9.51 -20.62
C PHE A 87 9.74 8.70 -21.87
N PRO A 88 9.28 7.44 -21.72
CA PRO A 88 9.12 6.54 -22.86
C PRO A 88 7.76 6.65 -23.55
N GLY A 89 6.87 7.51 -23.06
CA GLY A 89 5.51 7.68 -23.55
C GLY A 89 5.30 8.97 -24.33
N ASP A 90 4.06 9.17 -24.79
CA ASP A 90 3.60 10.46 -25.31
C ASP A 90 3.04 11.30 -24.17
N LEU A 91 3.82 12.28 -23.71
CA LEU A 91 3.49 13.10 -22.56
C LEU A 91 2.17 13.87 -22.75
N ALA A 92 1.93 14.39 -23.97
CA ALA A 92 0.72 15.16 -24.25
C ALA A 92 -0.53 14.28 -24.19
N ILE A 93 -0.45 13.05 -24.70
CA ILE A 93 -1.56 12.08 -24.62
C ILE A 93 -1.79 11.67 -23.16
N GLU A 94 -0.74 11.39 -22.39
CA GLU A 94 -0.88 10.97 -20.99
C GLU A 94 -1.44 12.09 -20.10
N GLU A 95 -1.01 13.35 -20.30
CA GLU A 95 -1.62 14.48 -19.61
C GLU A 95 -3.12 14.63 -19.95
N ARG A 96 -3.53 14.34 -21.18
CA ARG A 96 -4.94 14.32 -21.56
C ARG A 96 -5.70 13.18 -20.93
N LEU A 97 -5.16 11.97 -20.91
CA LEU A 97 -5.77 10.80 -20.24
C LEU A 97 -5.94 11.04 -18.74
N SER A 98 -4.91 11.58 -18.07
CA SER A 98 -5.01 11.99 -16.67
C SER A 98 -6.12 13.01 -16.44
N SER A 99 -6.23 14.00 -17.34
CA SER A 99 -7.29 15.02 -17.28
C SER A 99 -8.69 14.42 -17.45
N LEU A 100 -8.86 13.46 -18.38
CA LEU A 100 -10.13 12.75 -18.59
C LEU A 100 -10.51 11.88 -17.41
N MET A 101 -9.56 11.17 -16.82
CA MET A 101 -9.80 10.40 -15.59
C MET A 101 -10.23 11.31 -14.44
N ARG A 102 -9.55 12.45 -14.25
CA ARG A 102 -9.92 13.46 -13.25
C ARG A 102 -11.33 13.96 -13.43
N TRP A 103 -11.72 14.25 -14.68
CA TRP A 103 -13.07 14.73 -14.99
C TRP A 103 -14.13 13.67 -14.70
N ASN A 104 -13.97 12.46 -15.20
CA ASN A 104 -14.97 11.41 -15.02
C ASN A 104 -15.14 11.02 -13.54
N ALA A 105 -14.06 10.99 -12.77
CA ALA A 105 -14.11 10.78 -11.33
C ALA A 105 -14.85 11.91 -10.61
N LEU A 106 -14.58 13.17 -10.96
CA LEU A 106 -15.28 14.33 -10.41
C LEU A 106 -16.75 14.30 -10.77
N ALA A 107 -17.08 14.11 -12.05
CA ALA A 107 -18.46 14.07 -12.52
C ALA A 107 -19.26 12.97 -11.82
N MET A 108 -18.68 11.77 -11.66
CA MET A 108 -19.29 10.64 -10.97
C MET A 108 -19.66 11.00 -9.53
N VAL A 109 -18.72 11.57 -8.76
CA VAL A 109 -18.96 11.90 -7.35
C VAL A 109 -19.95 13.06 -7.21
N VAL A 110 -19.81 14.13 -8.00
CA VAL A 110 -20.70 15.30 -7.90
C VAL A 110 -22.13 14.94 -8.31
N ARG A 111 -22.32 14.20 -9.40
CA ARG A 111 -23.65 13.70 -9.83
C ARG A 111 -24.33 12.86 -8.77
N ALA A 112 -23.59 11.92 -8.16
CA ALA A 112 -24.13 11.07 -7.09
C ALA A 112 -24.63 11.90 -5.91
N ASN A 113 -23.89 12.93 -5.49
CA ASN A 113 -24.29 13.80 -4.40
C ASN A 113 -25.43 14.77 -4.78
N GLN A 114 -25.58 15.15 -6.05
CA GLN A 114 -26.73 15.93 -6.53
C GLN A 114 -28.00 15.08 -6.55
N ALA A 115 -27.90 13.83 -7.00
CA ALA A 115 -29.07 12.95 -7.16
C ALA A 115 -29.57 12.36 -5.82
N TYR A 116 -28.65 12.00 -4.91
CA TYR A 116 -28.94 11.22 -3.70
C TYR A 116 -28.58 11.92 -2.39
N GLY A 117 -28.28 13.22 -2.43
CA GLY A 117 -27.94 14.00 -1.24
C GLY A 117 -26.52 13.76 -0.73
N GLU A 118 -26.36 13.41 0.54
CA GLU A 118 -25.05 13.27 1.21
C GLU A 118 -24.38 11.88 0.97
N LEU A 119 -24.35 11.41 -0.26
CA LEU A 119 -23.78 10.10 -0.60
C LEU A 119 -22.26 10.03 -0.38
N GLY A 120 -21.57 11.16 -0.43
CA GLY A 120 -20.14 11.24 -0.17
C GLY A 120 -19.28 10.96 -1.42
N GLY A 121 -18.01 10.70 -1.18
CA GLY A 121 -16.97 10.52 -2.18
C GLY A 121 -15.78 11.42 -1.90
N HIS A 122 -14.60 11.04 -2.39
CA HIS A 122 -13.35 11.70 -2.01
C HIS A 122 -12.60 12.22 -3.25
N ILE A 123 -13.19 13.22 -3.92
CA ILE A 123 -12.60 13.85 -5.12
C ILE A 123 -11.20 14.38 -4.81
N ALA A 124 -11.03 15.04 -3.66
CA ALA A 124 -9.79 15.70 -3.30
C ALA A 124 -8.63 14.72 -3.08
N SER A 125 -8.92 13.54 -2.51
CA SER A 125 -7.91 12.49 -2.34
C SER A 125 -7.48 11.92 -3.69
N TYR A 126 -8.44 11.61 -4.57
CA TYR A 126 -8.12 11.14 -5.90
C TYR A 126 -7.38 12.22 -6.72
N ALA A 127 -7.81 13.48 -6.66
CA ALA A 127 -7.15 14.56 -7.36
C ALA A 127 -5.65 14.70 -7.00
N SER A 128 -5.26 14.31 -5.78
CA SER A 128 -3.86 14.32 -5.38
C SER A 128 -3.05 13.17 -5.96
N VAL A 129 -3.65 12.00 -6.23
CA VAL A 129 -2.94 10.77 -6.63
C VAL A 129 -3.08 10.44 -8.13
N ALA A 130 -3.88 11.20 -8.87
CA ALA A 130 -4.29 10.85 -10.23
C ALA A 130 -3.10 10.62 -11.18
N ASP A 131 -2.07 11.48 -11.14
CA ASP A 131 -0.90 11.36 -11.99
C ASP A 131 -0.02 10.17 -11.60
N LEU A 132 0.03 9.82 -10.30
CA LEU A 132 0.70 8.60 -9.80
C LEU A 132 0.02 7.34 -10.37
N PHE A 133 -1.31 7.32 -10.43
CA PHE A 133 -2.06 6.22 -11.04
C PHE A 133 -1.86 6.16 -12.55
N GLU A 134 -1.89 7.31 -13.24
CA GLU A 134 -1.74 7.36 -14.69
C GLU A 134 -0.42 6.72 -15.13
N VAL A 135 0.70 7.13 -14.52
CA VAL A 135 2.01 6.56 -14.81
C VAL A 135 2.07 5.07 -14.44
N GLY A 136 1.46 4.69 -13.31
CA GLY A 136 1.37 3.28 -12.92
C GLY A 136 0.64 2.43 -13.96
N PHE A 137 -0.53 2.88 -14.41
CA PHE A 137 -1.34 2.17 -15.41
C PHE A 137 -0.67 2.09 -16.79
N ASN A 138 0.07 3.13 -17.20
CA ASN A 138 0.65 3.17 -18.53
C ASN A 138 2.03 2.50 -18.63
N HIS A 139 2.79 2.38 -17.51
CA HIS A 139 4.19 1.99 -17.59
C HIS A 139 4.60 0.85 -16.65
N PHE A 140 3.90 0.61 -15.55
CA PHE A 140 4.43 -0.25 -14.49
C PHE A 140 3.50 -1.36 -14.00
N PHE A 141 2.19 -1.13 -13.92
CA PHE A 141 1.27 -2.12 -13.36
C PHE A 141 0.94 -3.21 -14.38
N HIS A 142 1.61 -4.37 -14.29
CA HIS A 142 1.38 -5.50 -15.17
C HIS A 142 0.13 -6.27 -14.76
N ALA A 143 -0.75 -6.52 -15.73
CA ALA A 143 -1.85 -7.44 -15.56
C ALA A 143 -1.41 -8.88 -15.87
N ARG A 144 -2.23 -9.84 -15.45
CA ARG A 144 -2.06 -11.24 -15.85
C ARG A 144 -2.45 -11.37 -17.32
N ASN A 145 -1.50 -11.72 -18.18
CA ASN A 145 -1.80 -11.94 -19.58
C ASN A 145 -2.61 -13.23 -19.79
N ALA A 146 -3.41 -13.27 -20.87
CA ALA A 146 -4.32 -14.39 -21.15
C ALA A 146 -3.62 -15.77 -21.30
N HIS A 147 -2.30 -15.78 -21.51
CA HIS A 147 -1.46 -16.97 -21.65
C HIS A 147 -0.66 -17.28 -20.39
N GLY A 148 -0.85 -16.54 -19.30
CA GLY A 148 0.07 -16.44 -18.18
C GLY A 148 0.19 -17.65 -17.26
N ALA A 149 -0.72 -18.60 -17.30
CA ALA A 149 -0.63 -19.76 -16.39
C ALA A 149 -0.05 -21.01 -17.06
N ASP A 150 -0.21 -21.13 -18.38
CA ASP A 150 0.12 -22.35 -19.13
C ASP A 150 1.37 -22.21 -20.02
N ASN A 151 1.96 -21.02 -20.12
CA ASN A 151 3.17 -20.76 -20.87
C ASN A 151 4.34 -20.37 -19.96
N ALA A 152 5.51 -20.90 -20.23
CA ALA A 152 6.74 -20.63 -19.48
C ALA A 152 7.13 -19.12 -19.42
N ASP A 153 6.58 -18.30 -20.32
CA ASP A 153 6.85 -16.85 -20.43
C ASP A 153 5.65 -15.97 -19.96
N GLY A 154 4.62 -16.56 -19.35
CA GLY A 154 3.43 -15.81 -18.93
C GLY A 154 3.63 -15.03 -17.64
N HIS A 155 3.43 -13.71 -17.66
CA HIS A 155 3.41 -12.87 -16.46
C HIS A 155 2.09 -13.07 -15.69
N LEU A 156 2.17 -13.45 -14.41
CA LEU A 156 1.01 -13.71 -13.55
C LEU A 156 0.32 -12.41 -13.05
N GLY A 157 0.79 -11.25 -13.47
CA GLY A 157 0.31 -9.94 -13.05
C GLY A 157 0.87 -9.48 -11.71
N ASP A 158 0.98 -8.17 -11.57
CA ASP A 158 1.35 -7.52 -10.30
C ASP A 158 0.17 -7.50 -9.34
N LEU A 159 0.46 -7.26 -8.07
CA LEU A 159 -0.54 -6.98 -7.06
C LEU A 159 -0.55 -5.48 -6.78
N VAL A 160 -1.72 -4.86 -6.86
CA VAL A 160 -1.84 -3.42 -6.65
C VAL A 160 -2.86 -3.13 -5.54
N PHE A 161 -2.37 -2.57 -4.44
CA PHE A 161 -3.18 -2.07 -3.34
C PHE A 161 -3.49 -0.60 -3.60
N PHE A 162 -4.71 -0.31 -4.04
CA PHE A 162 -5.14 1.05 -4.34
C PHE A 162 -5.60 1.76 -3.07
N GLN A 163 -5.20 3.02 -2.92
CA GLN A 163 -5.69 3.89 -1.84
C GLN A 163 -7.22 3.94 -1.87
N PRO A 164 -7.92 3.64 -0.77
CA PRO A 164 -9.37 3.44 -0.78
C PRO A 164 -10.14 4.70 -1.21
N HIS A 165 -9.72 5.86 -0.72
CA HIS A 165 -10.33 7.15 -1.06
C HIS A 165 -10.11 7.56 -2.53
N SER A 166 -9.28 6.84 -3.27
CA SER A 166 -8.99 7.11 -4.68
C SER A 166 -9.71 6.14 -5.65
N ALA A 167 -10.60 5.28 -5.14
CA ALA A 167 -11.43 4.38 -5.95
C ALA A 167 -12.15 5.08 -7.12
N PRO A 168 -12.66 6.34 -6.98
CA PRO A 168 -13.27 7.05 -8.11
C PRO A 168 -12.39 7.13 -9.36
N GLY A 169 -11.07 7.28 -9.18
CA GLY A 169 -10.13 7.33 -10.30
C GLY A 169 -9.94 5.98 -10.97
N VAL A 170 -9.94 4.90 -10.20
CA VAL A 170 -9.85 3.54 -10.75
C VAL A 170 -11.10 3.21 -11.58
N TYR A 171 -12.27 3.62 -11.13
CA TYR A 171 -13.51 3.49 -11.91
C TYR A 171 -13.49 4.35 -13.18
N ALA A 172 -13.02 5.60 -13.09
CA ALA A 172 -12.87 6.47 -14.24
C ALA A 172 -11.89 5.88 -15.28
N ARG A 173 -10.79 5.26 -14.83
CA ARG A 173 -9.86 4.54 -15.71
C ARG A 173 -10.54 3.34 -16.38
N ALA A 174 -11.25 2.52 -15.60
CA ALA A 174 -11.98 1.36 -16.13
C ALA A 174 -13.07 1.75 -17.14
N TYR A 175 -13.69 2.93 -16.96
CA TYR A 175 -14.63 3.49 -17.94
C TYR A 175 -13.92 3.85 -19.25
N LEU A 176 -12.79 4.52 -19.23
CA LEU A 176 -11.99 4.80 -20.43
C LEU A 176 -11.56 3.49 -21.11
N GLU A 177 -11.16 2.49 -20.34
CA GLU A 177 -10.78 1.17 -20.84
C GLU A 177 -11.96 0.36 -21.44
N GLY A 178 -13.21 0.80 -21.26
CA GLY A 178 -14.41 0.11 -21.75
C GLY A 178 -14.87 -1.04 -20.86
N ARG A 179 -14.35 -1.17 -19.68
CA ARG A 179 -14.72 -2.19 -18.67
C ARG A 179 -15.94 -1.82 -17.84
N LEU A 180 -16.20 -0.53 -17.72
CA LEU A 180 -17.38 0.06 -17.09
C LEU A 180 -18.10 0.94 -18.09
N SER A 181 -19.43 1.04 -17.95
CA SER A 181 -20.29 1.91 -18.74
C SER A 181 -20.55 3.25 -18.00
N ALA A 182 -21.13 4.22 -18.70
CA ALA A 182 -21.63 5.44 -18.08
C ALA A 182 -22.77 5.17 -17.08
N ASP A 183 -23.53 4.10 -17.30
CA ASP A 183 -24.59 3.67 -16.38
C ASP A 183 -23.96 3.16 -15.06
N ASP A 184 -22.90 2.35 -15.13
CA ASP A 184 -22.18 1.92 -13.94
C ASP A 184 -21.65 3.11 -13.13
N LEU A 185 -21.04 4.11 -13.78
CA LEU A 185 -20.57 5.32 -13.12
C LEU A 185 -21.71 6.13 -12.46
N SER A 186 -22.90 6.10 -13.06
CA SER A 186 -24.08 6.78 -12.52
C SER A 186 -24.60 6.13 -11.22
N HIS A 187 -24.22 4.88 -10.96
CA HIS A 187 -24.58 4.13 -9.75
C HIS A 187 -23.43 4.06 -8.73
N TYR A 188 -22.58 5.07 -8.70
CA TYR A 188 -21.50 5.17 -7.72
C TYR A 188 -22.02 5.22 -6.28
N ARG A 189 -21.47 4.38 -5.40
CA ARG A 189 -21.89 4.20 -4.00
C ARG A 189 -23.33 3.71 -3.81
N GLN A 190 -23.84 2.98 -4.77
CA GLN A 190 -25.16 2.40 -4.73
C GLN A 190 -25.09 0.87 -4.92
N GLU A 191 -24.23 0.24 -4.14
CA GLU A 191 -23.85 -1.17 -4.24
C GLU A 191 -25.04 -2.13 -4.25
N LEU A 192 -26.14 -1.78 -3.53
CA LEU A 192 -27.28 -2.64 -3.30
C LEU A 192 -28.55 -2.21 -4.08
N THR A 193 -28.49 -1.18 -4.90
CA THR A 193 -29.63 -0.62 -5.63
C THR A 193 -29.70 -1.05 -7.10
N SER A 194 -29.34 -2.27 -7.42
CA SER A 194 -29.51 -2.78 -8.78
C SER A 194 -31.01 -2.95 -9.11
N PRO A 195 -31.48 -2.46 -10.28
CA PRO A 195 -32.83 -2.79 -10.77
C PRO A 195 -33.08 -4.31 -10.89
N ALA A 196 -32.04 -5.09 -11.12
CA ALA A 196 -32.13 -6.56 -11.14
C ALA A 196 -32.35 -7.16 -9.73
N ALA A 197 -31.92 -6.49 -8.66
CA ALA A 197 -32.16 -6.92 -7.29
C ALA A 197 -33.62 -6.61 -6.85
N LEU A 198 -34.28 -5.68 -7.51
CA LEU A 198 -35.67 -5.27 -7.21
C LEU A 198 -36.72 -6.04 -8.04
N SER A 199 -36.33 -6.76 -9.08
CA SER A 199 -37.26 -7.29 -10.07
C SER A 199 -37.80 -8.69 -9.82
N ASP A 200 -37.39 -9.45 -8.87
CA ASP A 200 -38.02 -10.66 -8.30
C ASP A 200 -36.99 -11.52 -7.53
N PRO A 201 -36.98 -11.50 -6.21
CA PRO A 201 -36.09 -12.36 -5.42
C PRO A 201 -36.31 -13.87 -5.62
N ALA A 202 -37.47 -14.27 -6.14
CA ALA A 202 -37.81 -15.67 -6.37
C ALA A 202 -37.24 -16.26 -7.67
N GLN A 203 -36.76 -15.42 -8.58
CA GLN A 203 -36.18 -15.85 -9.85
C GLN A 203 -34.64 -15.79 -9.88
N ALA A 204 -33.99 -15.37 -8.79
CA ALA A 204 -32.55 -15.43 -8.68
C ALA A 204 -32.12 -16.91 -8.54
N PRO A 205 -31.28 -17.47 -9.44
CA PRO A 205 -30.70 -18.79 -9.23
C PRO A 205 -29.96 -18.83 -7.88
N GLU A 206 -30.02 -19.97 -7.18
CA GLU A 206 -29.40 -20.16 -5.86
C GLU A 206 -27.89 -19.79 -5.83
N ASP A 207 -27.20 -19.87 -6.97
CA ASP A 207 -25.81 -19.44 -7.13
C ASP A 207 -25.63 -17.92 -7.31
N GLN A 208 -26.69 -17.13 -7.52
CA GLN A 208 -26.63 -15.68 -7.70
C GLN A 208 -26.52 -14.89 -6.39
N HIS A 209 -26.55 -15.52 -5.23
CA HIS A 209 -26.18 -14.85 -4.00
C HIS A 209 -24.75 -14.29 -4.01
N ASN A 210 -23.97 -14.60 -5.05
CA ASN A 210 -22.55 -14.29 -5.12
C ASN A 210 -22.08 -13.58 -6.40
N THR A 211 -22.91 -13.40 -7.40
CA THR A 211 -22.46 -12.81 -8.67
C THR A 211 -23.53 -11.88 -9.26
N GLY A 212 -23.44 -10.59 -9.05
CA GLY A 212 -24.14 -9.63 -9.88
C GLY A 212 -25.42 -9.04 -9.33
N LEU A 213 -25.62 -9.02 -8.03
CA LEU A 213 -26.75 -8.31 -7.42
C LEU A 213 -26.59 -6.79 -7.42
N ALA A 214 -25.39 -6.27 -7.62
CA ALA A 214 -25.15 -4.86 -7.64
C ALA A 214 -24.61 -4.42 -9.00
N ARG A 215 -25.35 -3.62 -9.74
CA ARG A 215 -24.81 -2.79 -10.82
C ARG A 215 -24.12 -1.55 -10.30
N GLY A 216 -24.23 -1.27 -9.00
CA GLY A 216 -23.63 -0.13 -8.34
C GLY A 216 -22.15 -0.34 -8.04
N LEU A 217 -21.38 0.74 -8.13
CA LEU A 217 -19.95 0.73 -7.79
C LEU A 217 -19.77 0.90 -6.28
N CYS A 218 -18.84 0.12 -5.73
CA CYS A 218 -18.55 0.17 -4.30
C CYS A 218 -17.93 1.51 -3.87
N SER A 219 -18.18 1.90 -2.64
CA SER A 219 -17.62 3.11 -2.03
C SER A 219 -16.09 3.08 -1.97
N TYR A 220 -15.56 1.92 -1.64
CA TYR A 220 -14.13 1.60 -1.54
C TYR A 220 -13.86 0.27 -2.23
N PRO A 221 -12.60 -0.13 -2.43
CA PRO A 221 -12.28 -1.47 -2.91
C PRO A 221 -12.95 -2.55 -2.05
N HIS A 222 -13.85 -3.34 -2.65
CA HIS A 222 -14.68 -4.33 -1.96
C HIS A 222 -14.77 -5.62 -2.78
N PRO A 223 -13.82 -6.55 -2.62
CA PRO A 223 -13.77 -7.80 -3.39
C PRO A 223 -15.01 -8.67 -3.25
N TYR A 224 -15.71 -8.63 -2.13
CA TYR A 224 -16.93 -9.43 -1.91
C TYR A 224 -18.05 -9.02 -2.85
N LEU A 225 -18.26 -7.71 -3.05
CA LEU A 225 -19.33 -7.16 -3.90
C LEU A 225 -18.92 -6.99 -5.36
N MET A 226 -17.63 -6.78 -5.65
CA MET A 226 -17.08 -6.70 -7.01
C MET A 226 -15.99 -7.76 -7.21
N PRO A 227 -16.34 -9.06 -7.21
CA PRO A 227 -15.40 -10.18 -7.09
C PRO A 227 -14.44 -10.35 -8.26
N ASP A 228 -14.79 -9.89 -9.45
CA ASP A 228 -13.95 -9.97 -10.64
C ASP A 228 -13.13 -8.70 -10.89
N PHE A 229 -13.36 -7.66 -10.07
CA PHE A 229 -12.74 -6.36 -10.21
C PHE A 229 -11.69 -6.10 -9.12
N TRP A 230 -12.10 -5.94 -7.87
CA TRP A 230 -11.20 -5.60 -6.77
C TRP A 230 -10.41 -6.81 -6.25
N GLN A 231 -9.10 -6.64 -6.08
CA GLN A 231 -8.23 -7.68 -5.50
C GLN A 231 -8.20 -7.58 -3.97
N PHE A 232 -8.08 -6.38 -3.42
CA PHE A 232 -7.82 -6.14 -2.01
C PHE A 232 -8.76 -5.09 -1.42
N PRO A 233 -9.35 -5.33 -0.25
CA PRO A 233 -10.07 -4.31 0.50
C PRO A 233 -9.05 -3.44 1.24
N THR A 234 -9.07 -2.16 0.94
CA THR A 234 -8.17 -1.17 1.54
C THR A 234 -8.93 -0.10 2.32
N GLY A 235 -10.24 -0.29 2.52
CA GLY A 235 -11.13 0.69 3.16
C GLY A 235 -10.80 0.94 4.62
N SER A 236 -10.40 -0.11 5.36
CA SER A 236 -9.84 0.04 6.70
C SER A 236 -8.36 0.44 6.59
N MET A 237 -8.04 1.62 7.09
CA MET A 237 -6.69 2.17 7.02
C MET A 237 -5.70 1.28 7.76
N GLY A 238 -4.48 1.12 7.22
CA GLY A 238 -3.44 0.27 7.77
C GLY A 238 -3.46 -1.18 7.30
N ILE A 239 -4.64 -1.73 6.96
CA ILE A 239 -4.75 -3.12 6.48
C ILE A 239 -4.06 -3.31 5.12
N GLY A 240 -4.17 -2.34 4.21
CA GLY A 240 -3.46 -2.37 2.93
C GLY A 240 -1.93 -2.47 3.08
N PRO A 241 -1.30 -1.56 3.82
CA PRO A 241 0.14 -1.59 4.08
C PRO A 241 0.63 -2.93 4.61
N ILE A 242 0.13 -3.42 5.75
CA ILE A 242 0.59 -4.70 6.32
C ILE A 242 0.34 -5.86 5.35
N SER A 243 -0.84 -5.95 4.74
CA SER A 243 -1.17 -7.02 3.79
C SER A 243 -0.22 -7.03 2.60
N SER A 244 0.18 -5.87 2.08
CA SER A 244 1.09 -5.77 0.93
C SER A 244 2.46 -6.38 1.22
N ILE A 245 2.99 -6.19 2.43
CA ILE A 245 4.26 -6.80 2.88
C ILE A 245 4.15 -8.33 2.88
N TYR A 246 3.09 -8.85 3.47
CA TYR A 246 2.93 -10.30 3.60
C TYR A 246 2.56 -10.98 2.27
N HIS A 247 1.86 -10.29 1.36
CA HIS A 247 1.70 -10.78 -0.02
C HIS A 247 3.03 -10.81 -0.79
N ALA A 248 3.88 -9.79 -0.64
CA ALA A 248 5.22 -9.80 -1.25
C ALA A 248 6.09 -10.94 -0.72
N ARG A 249 6.04 -11.19 0.60
CA ARG A 249 6.71 -12.30 1.25
C ARG A 249 6.16 -13.65 0.80
N PHE A 250 4.84 -13.78 0.68
CA PHE A 250 4.19 -15.01 0.24
C PHE A 250 4.52 -15.37 -1.22
N MET A 251 4.71 -14.39 -2.09
CA MET A 251 5.24 -14.63 -3.44
C MET A 251 6.64 -15.27 -3.41
N ARG A 252 7.51 -14.82 -2.50
CA ARG A 252 8.83 -15.45 -2.27
C ARG A 252 8.69 -16.87 -1.73
N TYR A 253 7.80 -17.08 -0.77
CA TYR A 253 7.48 -18.39 -0.22
C TYR A 253 7.05 -19.38 -1.32
N LEU A 254 6.15 -18.98 -2.20
CA LEU A 254 5.69 -19.82 -3.32
C LEU A 254 6.84 -20.18 -4.28
N THR A 255 7.70 -19.20 -4.59
CA THR A 255 8.86 -19.40 -5.48
C THR A 255 9.91 -20.31 -4.84
N HIS A 256 10.28 -20.06 -3.59
CA HIS A 256 11.28 -20.87 -2.87
C HIS A 256 10.82 -22.32 -2.67
N ARG A 257 9.52 -22.54 -2.50
CA ARG A 257 8.94 -23.88 -2.44
C ARG A 257 8.65 -24.50 -3.80
N GLN A 258 9.01 -23.83 -4.90
CA GLN A 258 8.81 -24.30 -6.27
C GLN A 258 7.35 -24.64 -6.61
N LEU A 259 6.39 -23.95 -5.97
CA LEU A 259 4.96 -24.12 -6.21
C LEU A 259 4.49 -23.26 -7.40
N ILE A 260 4.95 -22.03 -7.45
CA ILE A 260 4.74 -21.07 -8.55
C ILE A 260 5.96 -20.17 -8.66
N ASN A 261 6.44 -19.91 -9.87
CA ASN A 261 7.43 -18.88 -10.09
C ASN A 261 6.78 -17.49 -10.10
N CYS A 262 7.11 -16.68 -9.10
CA CYS A 262 6.65 -15.28 -8.96
C CYS A 262 7.76 -14.28 -9.27
N GLU A 263 8.89 -14.69 -9.85
CA GLU A 263 9.95 -13.78 -10.24
C GLU A 263 9.47 -12.73 -11.25
N GLY A 264 9.98 -11.51 -11.13
CA GLY A 264 9.59 -10.37 -11.97
C GLY A 264 8.27 -9.68 -11.58
N ARG A 265 7.41 -10.31 -10.78
CA ARG A 265 6.19 -9.69 -10.27
C ARG A 265 6.48 -8.72 -9.15
N LYS A 266 5.69 -7.67 -9.08
CA LYS A 266 5.76 -6.66 -8.02
C LYS A 266 4.46 -6.62 -7.20
N VAL A 267 4.61 -6.16 -5.98
CA VAL A 267 3.50 -5.68 -5.14
C VAL A 267 3.64 -4.17 -5.05
N TRP A 268 2.66 -3.46 -5.56
CA TRP A 268 2.55 -2.01 -5.51
C TRP A 268 1.52 -1.63 -4.45
N GLY A 269 1.90 -0.78 -3.50
CA GLY A 269 0.98 -0.21 -2.53
C GLY A 269 0.92 1.30 -2.71
N VAL A 270 -0.28 1.86 -2.98
CA VAL A 270 -0.48 3.31 -3.01
C VAL A 270 -1.28 3.69 -1.78
N PHE A 271 -0.64 4.41 -0.86
CA PHE A 271 -1.19 4.71 0.47
C PHE A 271 -1.15 6.20 0.77
N GLY A 272 -1.96 6.66 1.71
CA GLY A 272 -1.93 8.05 2.16
C GLY A 272 -0.91 8.28 3.27
N ASP A 273 -0.38 9.50 3.34
CA ASP A 273 0.52 9.94 4.42
C ASP A 273 -0.15 9.89 5.81
N GLY A 274 -1.44 10.24 5.89
CA GLY A 274 -2.22 10.11 7.11
C GLY A 274 -2.50 8.66 7.52
N GLU A 275 -2.51 7.71 6.58
CA GLU A 275 -2.65 6.28 6.85
C GLU A 275 -1.43 5.70 7.59
N MET A 276 -0.29 6.38 7.50
CA MET A 276 0.92 6.01 8.23
C MET A 276 0.81 6.25 9.75
N ASP A 277 -0.27 6.84 10.24
CA ASP A 277 -0.56 6.93 11.68
C ASP A 277 -1.07 5.60 12.27
N GLU A 278 -1.58 4.68 11.43
CA GLU A 278 -2.08 3.38 11.89
C GLU A 278 -0.93 2.44 12.28
N PRO A 279 -1.02 1.76 13.44
CA PRO A 279 0.01 0.82 13.88
C PRO A 279 0.30 -0.29 12.86
N GLU A 280 -0.74 -0.77 12.16
CA GLU A 280 -0.63 -1.79 11.13
C GLU A 280 0.22 -1.32 9.95
N SER A 281 0.16 -0.03 9.57
CA SER A 281 0.99 0.55 8.51
C SER A 281 2.47 0.53 8.87
N MET A 282 2.80 0.66 10.17
CA MET A 282 4.16 0.73 10.67
C MET A 282 4.71 -0.63 11.09
N SER A 283 3.86 -1.64 11.15
CA SER A 283 4.28 -2.99 11.51
C SER A 283 5.04 -3.67 10.36
N ALA A 284 5.86 -4.66 10.67
CA ALA A 284 6.56 -5.51 9.70
C ALA A 284 7.53 -4.78 8.72
N LEU A 285 7.82 -3.49 8.87
CA LEU A 285 8.77 -2.76 8.01
C LEU A 285 10.16 -3.38 8.07
N THR A 286 10.63 -3.73 9.25
CA THR A 286 11.93 -4.38 9.45
C THR A 286 11.95 -5.82 8.92
N LEU A 287 10.81 -6.53 8.93
CA LEU A 287 10.68 -7.84 8.31
C LEU A 287 10.87 -7.73 6.79
N ALA A 288 10.20 -6.77 6.15
CA ALA A 288 10.32 -6.56 4.71
C ALA A 288 11.78 -6.30 4.28
N ALA A 289 12.52 -5.49 5.05
CA ALA A 289 13.92 -5.21 4.81
C ALA A 289 14.82 -6.43 5.09
N ARG A 290 14.61 -7.12 6.23
CA ARG A 290 15.38 -8.33 6.59
C ARG A 290 15.24 -9.44 5.57
N GLU A 291 14.05 -9.63 5.01
CA GLU A 291 13.79 -10.62 3.95
C GLU A 291 14.12 -10.08 2.55
N LYS A 292 14.61 -8.84 2.43
CA LYS A 292 15.02 -8.22 1.17
C LYS A 292 13.91 -8.26 0.11
N LEU A 293 12.70 -7.86 0.48
CA LEU A 293 11.53 -7.90 -0.41
C LEU A 293 11.62 -6.82 -1.50
N ASP A 294 12.53 -6.96 -2.44
CA ASP A 294 12.69 -6.05 -3.58
C ASP A 294 11.57 -6.14 -4.62
N ASN A 295 10.63 -7.04 -4.41
CA ASN A 295 9.37 -7.12 -5.12
C ASN A 295 8.26 -6.24 -4.51
N LEU A 296 8.54 -5.47 -3.46
CA LEU A 296 7.61 -4.57 -2.78
C LEU A 296 7.97 -3.12 -3.05
N VAL A 297 7.00 -2.35 -3.54
CA VAL A 297 7.12 -0.90 -3.77
C VAL A 297 5.91 -0.21 -3.13
N TRP A 298 6.17 0.73 -2.23
CA TRP A 298 5.15 1.63 -1.71
C TRP A 298 5.27 3.02 -2.33
N VAL A 299 4.14 3.61 -2.63
CA VAL A 299 3.99 5.00 -3.05
C VAL A 299 3.13 5.69 -2.01
N VAL A 300 3.74 6.46 -1.15
CA VAL A 300 3.03 7.24 -0.13
C VAL A 300 2.66 8.59 -0.74
N ASN A 301 1.36 8.80 -0.93
CA ASN A 301 0.79 10.04 -1.42
C ASN A 301 0.80 11.09 -0.31
N CYS A 302 1.89 11.85 -0.24
CA CYS A 302 2.11 12.89 0.77
C CYS A 302 1.41 14.19 0.35
N ASN A 303 0.07 14.22 0.48
CA ASN A 303 -0.70 15.42 0.25
C ASN A 303 -0.75 16.35 1.48
N LEU A 304 -0.11 15.96 2.57
CA LEU A 304 0.15 16.68 3.82
C LEU A 304 -1.10 17.00 4.64
N GLN A 305 -2.27 16.42 4.29
CA GLN A 305 -3.54 16.71 4.94
C GLN A 305 -4.31 15.47 5.34
N ARG A 306 -4.77 15.44 6.59
CA ARG A 306 -5.84 14.56 7.09
C ARG A 306 -7.22 15.18 6.87
N LEU A 307 -8.23 14.63 7.52
CA LEU A 307 -9.59 15.17 7.50
C LEU A 307 -9.65 16.56 8.17
N ASP A 308 -9.06 16.67 9.37
CA ASP A 308 -9.20 17.84 10.24
C ASP A 308 -8.08 18.89 10.04
N GLY A 309 -7.02 18.59 9.30
CA GLY A 309 -5.92 19.52 9.10
C GLY A 309 -4.63 18.89 8.55
N PRO A 310 -3.49 19.56 8.72
CA PRO A 310 -2.19 19.04 8.30
C PRO A 310 -1.84 17.72 9.01
N VAL A 311 -1.11 16.84 8.35
CA VAL A 311 -0.68 15.56 8.95
C VAL A 311 0.24 15.82 10.15
N ARG A 312 1.21 16.74 10.02
CA ARG A 312 2.15 17.07 11.10
C ARG A 312 2.16 18.53 11.56
N GLY A 313 1.36 19.39 10.96
CA GLY A 313 1.25 20.80 11.37
C GLY A 313 2.58 21.52 11.47
N ASN A 314 3.22 21.48 12.63
CA ASN A 314 4.53 22.10 12.91
C ASN A 314 5.73 21.20 12.54
N GLY A 315 5.52 19.99 12.08
CA GLY A 315 6.54 19.06 11.60
C GLY A 315 6.52 18.90 10.09
N ARG A 316 7.26 17.91 9.59
CA ARG A 316 7.32 17.51 8.19
C ARG A 316 7.20 16.00 8.08
N ILE A 317 6.05 15.52 7.63
CA ILE A 317 5.77 14.08 7.54
C ILE A 317 6.74 13.34 6.62
N ILE A 318 7.16 13.97 5.50
CA ILE A 318 8.11 13.35 4.56
C ILE A 318 9.44 13.08 5.25
N ASP A 319 9.94 13.99 6.07
CA ASP A 319 11.19 13.80 6.80
C ASP A 319 11.06 12.73 7.90
N GLU A 320 9.91 12.67 8.58
CA GLU A 320 9.64 11.62 9.58
C GLU A 320 9.61 10.24 8.90
N LEU A 321 8.90 10.12 7.79
CA LEU A 321 8.80 8.87 7.03
C LEU A 321 10.15 8.48 6.41
N GLU A 322 10.93 9.43 5.90
CA GLU A 322 12.28 9.15 5.39
C GLU A 322 13.15 8.50 6.47
N LYS A 323 13.21 9.10 7.68
CA LYS A 323 13.96 8.54 8.83
C LYS A 323 13.47 7.14 9.19
N LEU A 324 12.16 6.96 9.26
CA LEU A 324 11.54 5.72 9.68
C LEU A 324 11.83 4.59 8.68
N PHE A 325 11.60 4.80 7.40
CA PHE A 325 11.84 3.79 6.37
C PHE A 325 13.33 3.51 6.17
N ALA A 326 14.17 4.55 6.15
CA ALA A 326 15.62 4.37 6.08
C ALA A 326 16.15 3.60 7.30
N GLY A 327 15.68 3.94 8.51
CA GLY A 327 16.02 3.23 9.75
C GLY A 327 15.54 1.78 9.76
N ALA A 328 14.42 1.47 9.10
CA ALA A 328 13.93 0.11 8.93
C ALA A 328 14.67 -0.68 7.84
N GLY A 329 15.55 -0.04 7.05
CA GLY A 329 16.35 -0.67 6.01
C GLY A 329 15.70 -0.67 4.61
N TRP A 330 14.76 0.23 4.35
CA TRP A 330 14.15 0.42 3.04
C TRP A 330 14.98 1.37 2.15
N ASN A 331 14.88 1.18 0.85
CA ASN A 331 15.29 2.17 -0.13
C ASN A 331 14.23 3.28 -0.19
N VAL A 332 14.63 4.53 0.04
CA VAL A 332 13.71 5.69 0.09
C VAL A 332 13.96 6.59 -1.10
N ILE A 333 12.91 6.89 -1.85
CA ILE A 333 12.91 7.82 -2.97
C ILE A 333 11.98 8.98 -2.63
N LYS A 334 12.52 10.19 -2.50
CA LYS A 334 11.73 11.41 -2.37
C LYS A 334 11.37 11.97 -3.76
N LEU A 335 10.10 12.27 -3.94
CA LEU A 335 9.53 12.86 -5.14
C LEU A 335 8.73 14.10 -4.74
N VAL A 336 9.44 15.22 -4.50
CA VAL A 336 8.87 16.40 -3.84
C VAL A 336 8.60 17.55 -4.81
N TRP A 337 9.41 17.75 -5.85
CA TRP A 337 9.30 18.86 -6.79
C TRP A 337 9.13 18.39 -8.23
N GLY A 338 8.26 19.07 -8.98
CA GLY A 338 8.09 18.87 -10.42
C GLY A 338 9.20 19.51 -11.24
N SER A 339 9.22 19.24 -12.55
CA SER A 339 10.21 19.76 -13.51
C SER A 339 10.21 21.28 -13.60
N ASP A 340 9.11 21.95 -13.26
CA ASP A 340 9.01 23.41 -13.21
C ASP A 340 9.99 24.06 -12.22
N TRP A 341 10.45 23.29 -11.22
CA TRP A 341 11.42 23.73 -10.22
C TRP A 341 12.88 23.51 -10.66
N ASP A 342 13.15 22.67 -11.65
CA ASP A 342 14.53 22.33 -12.06
C ASP A 342 15.34 23.58 -12.44
N GLY A 343 14.73 24.52 -13.17
CA GLY A 343 15.37 25.78 -13.54
C GLY A 343 15.62 26.73 -12.35
N LEU A 344 14.81 26.64 -11.29
CA LEU A 344 15.03 27.39 -10.06
C LEU A 344 16.19 26.81 -9.26
N PHE A 345 16.23 25.48 -9.07
CA PHE A 345 17.33 24.78 -8.41
C PHE A 345 18.66 24.97 -9.15
N ALA A 346 18.67 24.94 -10.48
CA ALA A 346 19.88 25.17 -11.28
C ALA A 346 20.47 26.58 -11.09
N ARG A 347 19.64 27.56 -10.75
CA ARG A 347 20.07 28.94 -10.47
C ARG A 347 20.36 29.21 -9.00
N ASP A 348 19.99 28.30 -8.11
CA ASP A 348 20.20 28.41 -6.66
C ASP A 348 21.64 28.03 -6.28
N THR A 349 22.59 28.89 -6.62
CA THR A 349 24.02 28.66 -6.34
C THR A 349 24.40 28.74 -4.85
N THR A 350 23.52 29.29 -4.02
CA THR A 350 23.74 29.47 -2.60
C THR A 350 23.02 28.44 -1.73
N GLY A 351 22.12 27.64 -2.32
CA GLY A 351 21.26 26.71 -1.59
C GLY A 351 20.13 27.40 -0.80
N ALA A 352 19.78 28.65 -1.14
CA ALA A 352 18.73 29.40 -0.45
C ALA A 352 17.36 28.71 -0.54
N LEU A 353 17.04 28.14 -1.70
CA LEU A 353 15.79 27.43 -1.95
C LEU A 353 15.70 26.14 -1.11
N VAL A 354 16.79 25.37 -1.06
CA VAL A 354 16.89 24.14 -0.24
C VAL A 354 16.70 24.47 1.23
N ARG A 355 17.37 25.54 1.74
CA ARG A 355 17.20 26.01 3.12
C ARG A 355 15.77 26.49 3.40
N ALA A 356 15.14 27.21 2.48
CA ALA A 356 13.76 27.65 2.64
C ALA A 356 12.82 26.47 2.82
N PHE A 357 12.96 25.45 1.99
CA PHE A 357 12.15 24.24 2.13
C PHE A 357 12.45 23.44 3.40
N ALA A 358 13.71 23.39 3.81
CA ALA A 358 14.10 22.76 5.08
C ALA A 358 13.41 23.40 6.29
N ASN A 359 13.11 24.68 6.22
CA ASN A 359 12.44 25.45 7.28
C ASN A 359 10.92 25.54 7.12
N THR A 360 10.34 25.01 6.04
CA THR A 360 8.90 25.07 5.78
C THR A 360 8.21 23.81 6.30
N VAL A 361 7.32 23.97 7.28
CA VAL A 361 6.55 22.87 7.88
C VAL A 361 5.28 22.55 7.07
N ASP A 362 4.69 21.36 7.33
CA ASP A 362 3.51 20.88 6.59
C ASP A 362 2.34 21.87 6.61
N GLY A 363 2.10 22.53 7.75
CA GLY A 363 1.04 23.53 7.87
C GLY A 363 1.27 24.74 6.95
N GLN A 364 2.53 25.18 6.75
CA GLN A 364 2.88 26.24 5.80
C GLN A 364 2.75 25.74 4.36
N MET A 365 3.23 24.52 4.08
CA MET A 365 3.08 23.90 2.75
C MET A 365 1.61 23.79 2.34
N GLN A 366 0.72 23.48 3.28
CA GLN A 366 -0.73 23.47 3.05
C GLN A 366 -1.25 24.89 2.75
N THR A 367 -0.82 25.89 3.51
CA THR A 367 -1.20 27.27 3.28
C THR A 367 -0.78 27.72 1.86
N PHE A 368 0.45 27.43 1.45
CA PHE A 368 0.94 27.72 0.10
C PHE A 368 0.18 26.98 -1.00
N ALA A 369 -0.29 25.76 -0.72
CA ALA A 369 -1.12 25.02 -1.68
C ALA A 369 -2.54 25.59 -1.82
N ALA A 370 -3.08 26.23 -0.78
CA ALA A 370 -4.42 26.79 -0.73
C ALA A 370 -4.51 28.24 -1.23
N LYS A 371 -3.38 28.94 -1.30
CA LYS A 371 -3.28 30.35 -1.72
C LYS A 371 -2.79 30.45 -3.16
N ASP A 372 -2.93 31.65 -3.74
CA ASP A 372 -2.54 31.96 -5.10
C ASP A 372 -1.03 32.27 -5.26
N GLY A 373 -0.59 32.44 -6.49
CA GLY A 373 0.80 32.73 -6.81
C GLY A 373 1.28 34.08 -6.28
N ARG A 374 0.40 35.06 -6.11
CA ARG A 374 0.75 36.36 -5.50
C ARG A 374 1.12 36.16 -4.02
N PHE A 375 0.28 35.46 -3.28
CA PHE A 375 0.58 35.12 -1.87
C PHE A 375 1.90 34.33 -1.75
N ASN A 376 2.11 33.34 -2.61
CA ASN A 376 3.32 32.52 -2.61
C ASN A 376 4.57 33.33 -2.95
N ARG A 377 4.47 34.29 -3.89
CA ARG A 377 5.55 35.25 -4.16
C ARG A 377 5.93 36.05 -2.92
N ASP A 378 4.93 36.67 -2.29
CA ASP A 378 5.17 37.56 -1.17
C ASP A 378 5.61 36.84 0.10
N ASN A 379 5.14 35.60 0.34
CA ASN A 379 5.37 34.88 1.60
C ASN A 379 6.40 33.74 1.52
N PHE A 380 6.60 33.11 0.37
CA PHE A 380 7.65 32.10 0.21
C PHE A 380 8.90 32.71 -0.42
N PHE A 381 8.79 33.27 -1.63
CA PHE A 381 9.94 33.90 -2.28
C PHE A 381 10.33 35.25 -1.65
N GLY A 382 9.41 35.88 -0.95
CA GLY A 382 9.65 37.16 -0.22
C GLY A 382 10.50 37.04 1.06
N GLN A 383 10.82 35.80 1.52
CA GLN A 383 11.54 35.59 2.78
C GLN A 383 12.94 36.19 2.82
N ASN A 384 13.63 36.25 1.69
CA ASN A 384 14.94 36.91 1.56
C ASN A 384 15.23 37.31 0.12
N GLU A 385 16.28 38.14 -0.06
CA GLU A 385 16.65 38.69 -1.38
C GLU A 385 17.07 37.60 -2.39
N GLU A 386 17.65 36.50 -1.95
CA GLU A 386 18.09 35.40 -2.83
C GLU A 386 16.90 34.70 -3.46
N LEU A 387 15.88 34.36 -2.65
CA LEU A 387 14.63 33.77 -3.13
C LEU A 387 13.86 34.75 -4.05
N GLN A 388 13.83 36.06 -3.71
CA GLN A 388 13.22 37.06 -4.56
C GLN A 388 13.88 37.09 -5.95
N ARG A 389 15.22 37.04 -6.01
CA ARG A 389 15.98 36.96 -7.26
C ARG A 389 15.66 35.73 -8.08
N LEU A 390 15.50 34.56 -7.44
CA LEU A 390 15.14 33.32 -8.11
C LEU A 390 13.76 33.43 -8.79
N ALA A 391 12.80 34.08 -8.15
CA ALA A 391 11.45 34.30 -8.69
C ALA A 391 11.33 35.53 -9.62
N GLN A 392 12.41 36.30 -9.78
CA GLN A 392 12.40 37.47 -10.64
C GLN A 392 12.10 37.08 -12.08
N GLY A 393 11.13 37.79 -12.69
CA GLY A 393 10.68 37.53 -14.06
C GLY A 393 9.59 36.45 -14.19
N MET A 394 9.26 35.74 -13.15
CA MET A 394 8.07 34.84 -13.14
C MET A 394 6.80 35.67 -12.89
N THR A 395 5.71 35.32 -13.55
CA THR A 395 4.37 35.84 -13.24
C THR A 395 3.78 35.14 -12.02
N ASP A 396 2.76 35.73 -11.38
CA ASP A 396 2.06 35.10 -10.27
C ASP A 396 1.39 33.81 -10.73
N ASP A 397 0.85 33.77 -11.95
CA ASP A 397 0.29 32.54 -12.54
C ASP A 397 1.35 31.42 -12.73
N GLN A 398 2.57 31.78 -13.14
CA GLN A 398 3.67 30.80 -13.23
C GLN A 398 4.07 30.24 -11.85
N ILE A 399 4.05 31.07 -10.80
CA ILE A 399 4.33 30.63 -9.43
C ILE A 399 3.20 29.71 -8.92
N ASP A 400 1.93 30.03 -9.20
CA ASP A 400 0.79 29.18 -8.82
C ASP A 400 0.83 27.80 -9.48
N ARG A 401 1.35 27.74 -10.70
CA ARG A 401 1.45 26.50 -11.48
C ARG A 401 2.63 25.60 -11.12
N LEU A 402 3.56 26.03 -10.28
CA LEU A 402 4.69 25.20 -9.83
C LEU A 402 4.18 23.90 -9.21
N LYS A 403 4.51 22.78 -9.87
CA LYS A 403 4.00 21.46 -9.51
C LYS A 403 4.78 20.84 -8.34
N ARG A 404 4.11 20.09 -7.51
CA ARG A 404 4.74 19.10 -6.63
C ARG A 404 5.15 17.89 -7.46
N GLY A 405 6.13 17.13 -6.98
CA GLY A 405 6.69 15.99 -7.72
C GLY A 405 5.66 14.93 -8.12
N GLY A 406 4.69 14.64 -7.23
CA GLY A 406 3.60 13.71 -7.50
C GLY A 406 2.54 14.18 -8.51
N HIS A 407 2.74 15.35 -9.13
CA HIS A 407 1.92 15.87 -10.25
C HIS A 407 2.72 16.04 -11.55
N ASP A 408 3.92 15.49 -11.62
CA ASP A 408 4.79 15.57 -12.79
C ASP A 408 5.06 14.16 -13.33
N LEU A 409 4.50 13.85 -14.49
CA LEU A 409 4.55 12.51 -15.09
C LEU A 409 5.99 12.03 -15.33
N VAL A 410 6.88 12.95 -15.74
CA VAL A 410 8.30 12.64 -16.02
C VAL A 410 9.02 12.26 -14.72
N LYS A 411 8.84 13.05 -13.67
CA LYS A 411 9.43 12.81 -12.36
C LYS A 411 8.86 11.53 -11.69
N ILE A 412 7.55 11.30 -11.82
CA ILE A 412 6.90 10.07 -11.33
C ILE A 412 7.47 8.86 -12.05
N HIS A 413 7.57 8.90 -13.39
CA HIS A 413 8.15 7.82 -14.16
C HIS A 413 9.58 7.51 -13.72
N ALA A 414 10.42 8.53 -13.53
CA ALA A 414 11.79 8.35 -13.06
C ALA A 414 11.85 7.65 -11.69
N ALA A 415 11.01 8.07 -10.74
CA ALA A 415 10.93 7.46 -9.41
C ALA A 415 10.45 6.00 -9.47
N TYR A 416 9.42 5.71 -10.27
CA TYR A 416 8.90 4.35 -10.44
C TYR A 416 9.90 3.44 -11.15
N ALA A 417 10.60 3.94 -12.17
CA ALA A 417 11.65 3.20 -12.87
C ALA A 417 12.80 2.82 -11.92
N ALA A 418 13.26 3.77 -11.11
CA ALA A 418 14.28 3.53 -10.10
C ALA A 418 13.82 2.49 -9.06
N ALA A 419 12.60 2.61 -8.55
CA ALA A 419 12.01 1.66 -7.61
C ALA A 419 11.85 0.25 -8.22
N ASN A 420 11.42 0.17 -9.48
CA ASN A 420 11.25 -1.11 -10.17
C ASN A 420 12.59 -1.83 -10.42
N ALA A 421 13.64 -1.07 -10.70
CA ALA A 421 14.99 -1.60 -10.95
C ALA A 421 15.75 -1.96 -9.66
N HIS A 422 15.38 -1.38 -8.51
CA HIS A 422 16.08 -1.56 -7.25
C HIS A 422 16.03 -3.02 -6.78
N LYS A 423 17.16 -3.52 -6.25
CA LYS A 423 17.30 -4.89 -5.77
C LYS A 423 17.79 -4.95 -4.33
N GLY A 424 17.37 -6.02 -3.65
CA GLY A 424 17.85 -6.36 -2.31
C GLY A 424 17.17 -5.60 -1.16
N GLN A 425 16.26 -4.66 -1.44
CA GLN A 425 15.50 -3.93 -0.43
C GLN A 425 14.10 -3.60 -0.95
N PRO A 426 13.06 -3.55 -0.10
CA PRO A 426 11.80 -2.91 -0.44
C PRO A 426 12.02 -1.42 -0.69
N THR A 427 11.20 -0.81 -1.54
CA THR A 427 11.32 0.61 -1.87
C THR A 427 10.07 1.36 -1.45
N VAL A 428 10.25 2.55 -0.87
CA VAL A 428 9.18 3.52 -0.66
C VAL A 428 9.45 4.80 -1.45
N ILE A 429 8.43 5.28 -2.14
CA ILE A 429 8.43 6.57 -2.84
C ILE A 429 7.57 7.53 -2.01
N LEU A 430 8.18 8.58 -1.46
CA LEU A 430 7.48 9.64 -0.73
C LEU A 430 7.12 10.73 -1.74
N ALA A 431 5.90 10.67 -2.26
CA ALA A 431 5.45 11.54 -3.35
C ALA A 431 4.65 12.73 -2.82
N GLN A 432 5.24 13.92 -2.83
CA GLN A 432 4.54 15.13 -2.42
C GLN A 432 3.53 15.55 -3.47
N THR A 433 2.28 15.78 -3.03
CA THR A 433 1.16 16.21 -3.86
C THR A 433 0.41 17.39 -3.21
N LYS A 434 -0.64 17.87 -3.88
CA LYS A 434 -1.58 18.85 -3.32
C LYS A 434 -2.95 18.19 -3.19
N LYS A 435 -3.53 18.14 -2.00
CA LYS A 435 -4.89 17.64 -1.80
C LYS A 435 -5.89 18.51 -2.57
N GLY A 436 -6.77 17.88 -3.35
CA GLY A 436 -7.69 18.62 -4.21
C GLY A 436 -7.01 19.34 -5.37
N TYR A 437 -5.89 18.84 -5.88
CA TYR A 437 -5.17 19.42 -7.00
C TYR A 437 -6.09 19.68 -8.19
N GLY A 438 -6.07 20.91 -8.67
CA GLY A 438 -6.90 21.36 -9.78
C GLY A 438 -8.27 21.90 -9.40
N LEU A 439 -8.77 21.71 -8.18
CA LEU A 439 -10.05 22.27 -7.72
C LEU A 439 -10.00 23.81 -7.50
N GLY A 440 -8.84 24.42 -7.69
CA GLY A 440 -8.67 25.87 -7.57
C GLY A 440 -9.13 26.42 -6.24
N THR A 441 -9.75 27.61 -6.28
CA THR A 441 -10.28 28.28 -5.09
C THR A 441 -11.46 27.52 -4.44
N ALA A 442 -12.10 26.56 -5.13
CA ALA A 442 -13.16 25.76 -4.58
C ALA A 442 -12.66 24.82 -3.47
N GLY A 443 -11.50 24.21 -3.66
CA GLY A 443 -11.10 23.16 -2.74
C GLY A 443 -9.60 22.87 -2.61
N GLN A 444 -8.71 23.37 -3.48
CA GLN A 444 -7.30 22.96 -3.44
C GLN A 444 -6.63 23.39 -2.13
N GLY A 445 -6.10 22.44 -1.37
CA GLY A 445 -5.34 22.68 -0.15
C GLY A 445 -6.12 23.23 1.05
N LYS A 446 -7.43 23.50 0.92
CA LYS A 446 -8.24 24.06 2.01
C LYS A 446 -8.50 23.04 3.11
N MET A 447 -8.77 23.49 4.35
CA MET A 447 -9.17 22.63 5.47
C MET A 447 -10.43 21.81 5.15
N THR A 448 -11.38 22.37 4.39
CA THR A 448 -12.62 21.72 3.99
C THR A 448 -12.48 20.80 2.76
N THR A 449 -11.31 20.73 2.16
CA THR A 449 -11.06 19.99 0.89
C THR A 449 -11.47 18.52 0.95
N HIS A 450 -11.25 17.86 2.07
CA HIS A 450 -11.59 16.45 2.22
C HIS A 450 -13.09 16.17 2.02
N SER A 451 -13.92 17.08 2.47
CA SER A 451 -15.39 16.97 2.41
C SER A 451 -15.99 17.65 1.17
N GLN A 452 -15.17 18.15 0.23
CA GLN A 452 -15.64 18.80 -0.98
C GLN A 452 -16.33 17.80 -1.91
N LYS A 453 -17.62 17.94 -2.10
CA LYS A 453 -18.48 17.05 -2.91
C LYS A 453 -19.48 17.79 -3.79
N LYS A 454 -19.54 19.11 -3.66
CA LYS A 454 -20.42 19.99 -4.46
C LYS A 454 -19.56 21.08 -5.08
N LEU A 455 -19.75 21.31 -6.34
CA LEU A 455 -19.12 22.38 -7.11
C LEU A 455 -20.25 23.15 -7.81
N ASP A 456 -20.13 24.46 -7.87
CA ASP A 456 -21.04 25.28 -8.66
C ASP A 456 -20.68 25.25 -10.15
N GLU A 457 -21.55 25.83 -11.00
CA GLU A 457 -21.35 25.83 -12.45
C GLU A 457 -20.06 26.55 -12.86
N SER A 458 -19.69 27.62 -12.16
CA SER A 458 -18.50 28.41 -12.48
C SER A 458 -17.22 27.64 -12.10
N GLU A 459 -17.25 26.89 -11.01
CA GLU A 459 -16.17 26.01 -10.56
C GLU A 459 -15.98 24.83 -11.53
N LEU A 460 -17.06 24.23 -12.03
CA LEU A 460 -17.02 23.16 -13.05
C LEU A 460 -16.42 23.64 -14.36
N ILE A 461 -16.80 24.83 -14.83
CA ILE A 461 -16.23 25.45 -16.04
C ILE A 461 -14.73 25.78 -15.82
N SER A 462 -14.37 26.31 -14.66
CA SER A 462 -12.99 26.60 -14.30
C SER A 462 -12.13 25.33 -14.30
N TYR A 463 -12.65 24.23 -13.72
CA TYR A 463 -11.99 22.92 -13.72
C TYR A 463 -11.78 22.39 -15.14
N ARG A 464 -12.85 22.43 -15.99
CA ARG A 464 -12.78 22.05 -17.39
C ARG A 464 -11.68 22.84 -18.13
N ASN A 465 -11.62 24.16 -17.92
CA ASN A 465 -10.64 25.03 -18.57
C ASN A 465 -9.21 24.74 -18.09
N ARG A 466 -9.02 24.52 -16.79
CA ARG A 466 -7.71 24.21 -16.21
C ARG A 466 -7.08 22.96 -16.82
N PHE A 467 -7.88 21.92 -17.07
CA PHE A 467 -7.45 20.66 -17.63
C PHE A 467 -7.67 20.53 -19.14
N ASN A 468 -8.04 21.63 -19.80
CA ASN A 468 -8.27 21.69 -21.23
C ASN A 468 -9.15 20.55 -21.77
N LEU A 469 -10.23 20.28 -21.04
CA LEU A 469 -11.14 19.17 -21.34
C LEU A 469 -12.00 19.51 -22.59
N PRO A 470 -12.24 18.56 -23.51
CA PRO A 470 -12.99 18.79 -24.73
C PRO A 470 -14.52 18.76 -24.50
N LEU A 471 -14.99 19.60 -23.58
CA LEU A 471 -16.39 19.71 -23.19
C LEU A 471 -16.92 21.11 -23.44
N THR A 472 -18.17 21.23 -23.89
CA THR A 472 -18.87 22.51 -23.90
C THR A 472 -19.21 22.97 -22.50
N ASP A 473 -19.57 24.25 -22.33
CA ASP A 473 -20.01 24.78 -21.03
C ASP A 473 -21.23 24.00 -20.49
N GLU A 474 -22.18 23.67 -21.36
CA GLU A 474 -23.36 22.89 -21.00
C GLU A 474 -23.01 21.46 -20.54
N GLN A 475 -22.11 20.80 -21.27
CA GLN A 475 -21.63 19.47 -20.87
C GLN A 475 -20.88 19.49 -19.53
N ALA A 476 -20.12 20.55 -19.26
CA ALA A 476 -19.45 20.71 -17.97
C ALA A 476 -20.47 20.93 -16.84
N LYS A 477 -21.46 21.80 -17.02
CA LYS A 477 -22.51 22.07 -16.04
C LYS A 477 -23.36 20.84 -15.73
N THR A 478 -23.68 20.06 -16.76
CA THR A 478 -24.48 18.81 -16.62
C THR A 478 -23.62 17.60 -16.21
N LEU A 479 -22.33 17.81 -15.94
CA LEU A 479 -21.41 16.75 -15.52
C LEU A 479 -21.42 15.55 -16.48
N THR A 480 -21.44 15.80 -17.77
CA THR A 480 -21.44 14.76 -18.79
C THR A 480 -20.18 13.92 -18.71
N PHE A 481 -20.30 12.61 -18.59
CA PHE A 481 -19.14 11.71 -18.71
C PHE A 481 -18.58 11.79 -20.13
N TYR A 482 -17.25 11.80 -20.20
CA TYR A 482 -16.58 11.91 -21.49
C TYR A 482 -15.58 10.76 -21.70
N LYS A 483 -15.71 10.15 -22.86
CA LYS A 483 -14.77 9.16 -23.37
C LYS A 483 -14.48 9.51 -24.83
N PRO A 484 -13.20 9.60 -25.23
CA PRO A 484 -12.85 9.81 -26.64
C PRO A 484 -13.37 8.69 -27.52
N ASP A 485 -13.52 9.00 -28.81
CA ASP A 485 -13.89 7.98 -29.82
C ASP A 485 -12.85 6.86 -29.84
N ALA A 486 -13.30 5.64 -30.15
CA ALA A 486 -12.44 4.44 -30.13
C ALA A 486 -11.21 4.57 -31.05
N ASP A 487 -11.34 5.30 -32.15
CA ASP A 487 -10.27 5.55 -33.12
C ASP A 487 -9.39 6.76 -32.78
N SER A 488 -9.61 7.42 -31.63
CA SER A 488 -8.81 8.55 -31.22
C SER A 488 -7.38 8.15 -30.85
N PRO A 489 -6.38 9.04 -30.99
CA PRO A 489 -5.01 8.78 -30.58
C PRO A 489 -4.89 8.37 -29.09
N GLU A 490 -5.70 8.99 -28.22
CA GLU A 490 -5.73 8.71 -26.80
C GLU A 490 -6.16 7.29 -26.50
N MET A 491 -7.23 6.80 -27.20
CA MET A 491 -7.75 5.46 -26.99
C MET A 491 -6.81 4.39 -27.55
N HIS A 492 -6.25 4.63 -28.73
CA HIS A 492 -5.22 3.74 -29.30
C HIS A 492 -4.00 3.64 -28.37
N TYR A 493 -3.53 4.78 -27.86
CA TYR A 493 -2.41 4.81 -26.92
C TYR A 493 -2.73 4.03 -25.64
N LEU A 494 -3.84 4.33 -24.98
CA LEU A 494 -4.27 3.66 -23.75
C LEU A 494 -4.33 2.14 -23.93
N GLN A 495 -4.96 1.67 -25.01
CA GLN A 495 -5.10 0.25 -25.30
C GLN A 495 -3.74 -0.41 -25.57
N ALA A 496 -2.88 0.25 -26.37
CA ALA A 496 -1.54 -0.26 -26.67
C ALA A 496 -0.68 -0.40 -25.40
N ARG A 497 -0.72 0.59 -24.50
CA ARG A 497 0.00 0.53 -23.22
C ARG A 497 -0.52 -0.61 -22.36
N ARG A 498 -1.85 -0.78 -22.23
CA ARG A 498 -2.42 -1.87 -21.43
C ARG A 498 -2.14 -3.24 -22.06
N GLN A 499 -2.16 -3.36 -23.38
CA GLN A 499 -1.78 -4.59 -24.06
C GLN A 499 -0.31 -4.97 -23.81
N GLN A 500 0.61 -4.00 -23.86
CA GLN A 500 2.03 -4.21 -23.55
C GLN A 500 2.23 -4.69 -22.10
N LEU A 501 1.38 -4.25 -21.17
CA LEU A 501 1.42 -4.62 -19.76
C LEU A 501 0.48 -5.82 -19.43
N GLY A 502 0.07 -6.59 -20.42
CA GLY A 502 -0.66 -7.85 -20.25
C GLY A 502 -2.16 -7.73 -20.08
N GLY A 503 -2.75 -6.53 -20.08
CA GLY A 503 -4.19 -6.32 -19.94
C GLY A 503 -4.55 -5.26 -18.89
N TYR A 504 -5.74 -5.38 -18.30
CA TYR A 504 -6.31 -4.37 -17.42
C TYR A 504 -6.18 -4.72 -15.93
N LEU A 505 -6.09 -3.68 -15.10
CA LEU A 505 -6.11 -3.76 -13.63
C LEU A 505 -7.05 -2.69 -13.05
N PRO A 506 -7.64 -2.92 -11.86
CA PRO A 506 -7.62 -4.15 -11.08
C PRO A 506 -8.36 -5.29 -11.78
N GLN A 507 -7.95 -6.51 -11.50
CA GLN A 507 -8.58 -7.72 -12.01
C GLN A 507 -8.42 -8.83 -10.96
N ARG A 508 -9.49 -9.59 -10.71
CA ARG A 508 -9.49 -10.71 -9.77
C ARG A 508 -10.07 -11.95 -10.43
N HIS A 509 -9.49 -13.09 -10.14
CA HIS A 509 -9.99 -14.39 -10.60
C HIS A 509 -10.66 -15.10 -9.42
N THR A 510 -11.84 -15.64 -9.65
CA THR A 510 -12.64 -16.30 -8.60
C THR A 510 -12.64 -17.82 -8.71
N VAL A 511 -12.23 -18.35 -9.85
CA VAL A 511 -12.20 -19.79 -10.11
C VAL A 511 -10.85 -20.38 -9.67
N ALA A 512 -10.91 -21.45 -8.88
CA ALA A 512 -9.74 -22.22 -8.48
C ALA A 512 -9.86 -23.66 -8.96
N ASN A 513 -8.72 -24.29 -9.23
CA ASN A 513 -8.67 -25.71 -9.50
C ASN A 513 -9.12 -26.51 -8.27
N VAL A 514 -9.87 -27.58 -8.48
CA VAL A 514 -10.31 -28.49 -7.44
C VAL A 514 -9.09 -29.16 -6.81
N VAL A 515 -9.04 -29.15 -5.48
CA VAL A 515 -8.01 -29.85 -4.71
C VAL A 515 -8.59 -31.18 -4.24
N PRO A 516 -7.94 -32.31 -4.51
CA PRO A 516 -8.41 -33.60 -4.00
C PRO A 516 -8.40 -33.62 -2.48
N VAL A 517 -9.51 -33.97 -1.87
CA VAL A 517 -9.64 -34.10 -0.41
C VAL A 517 -9.44 -35.58 -0.04
N PRO A 518 -8.49 -35.94 0.85
CA PRO A 518 -8.28 -37.30 1.27
C PRO A 518 -9.41 -37.77 2.21
N GLU A 519 -9.65 -39.06 2.21
CA GLU A 519 -10.61 -39.66 3.14
C GLU A 519 -10.21 -39.39 4.60
N THR A 520 -11.18 -39.06 5.45
CA THR A 520 -10.95 -38.72 6.87
C THR A 520 -10.18 -39.82 7.60
N SER A 521 -10.45 -41.07 7.28
CA SER A 521 -9.76 -42.23 7.86
C SER A 521 -8.26 -42.28 7.57
N SER A 522 -7.79 -41.63 6.48
CA SER A 522 -6.37 -41.65 6.08
C SER A 522 -5.50 -40.78 6.98
N TYR A 523 -6.04 -39.70 7.55
CA TYR A 523 -5.28 -38.77 8.39
C TYR A 523 -5.77 -38.67 9.85
N ALA A 524 -7.01 -39.09 10.13
CA ALA A 524 -7.67 -38.92 11.41
C ALA A 524 -8.23 -40.22 12.01
N SER A 525 -7.82 -41.38 11.52
CA SER A 525 -8.32 -42.70 12.04
C SER A 525 -8.25 -42.80 13.55
N PHE A 526 -7.19 -42.31 14.20
CA PHE A 526 -7.00 -42.30 15.65
C PHE A 526 -8.01 -41.41 16.41
N ALA A 527 -8.62 -40.45 15.73
CA ALA A 527 -9.63 -39.55 16.30
C ALA A 527 -11.03 -40.08 16.11
N LEU A 528 -11.25 -40.91 15.08
CA LEU A 528 -12.52 -41.61 14.83
C LEU A 528 -12.70 -42.82 15.75
N ASP A 529 -11.58 -43.50 16.07
CA ASP A 529 -11.51 -44.53 17.07
C ASP A 529 -10.25 -44.35 17.95
N ALA A 530 -10.43 -43.72 19.09
CA ALA A 530 -9.35 -43.42 20.02
C ALA A 530 -8.85 -44.66 20.83
N ALA A 531 -9.49 -45.80 20.71
CA ALA A 531 -9.15 -47.03 21.46
C ALA A 531 -8.94 -46.78 22.98
N GLY A 532 -9.74 -45.86 23.57
CA GLY A 532 -9.68 -45.49 24.98
C GLY A 532 -8.53 -44.55 25.36
N LYS A 533 -7.81 -43.99 24.42
CA LYS A 533 -6.75 -42.98 24.68
C LYS A 533 -7.34 -41.57 24.81
N GLU A 534 -6.97 -40.90 25.87
CA GLU A 534 -7.30 -39.50 26.08
C GLU A 534 -6.34 -38.58 25.29
N MET A 535 -6.87 -37.55 24.64
CA MET A 535 -6.05 -36.49 24.04
C MET A 535 -6.86 -35.20 23.95
N SER A 536 -6.16 -34.04 24.03
CA SER A 536 -6.79 -32.78 23.80
C SER A 536 -7.12 -32.59 22.31
N THR A 537 -8.12 -31.77 22.01
CA THR A 537 -8.46 -31.39 20.61
C THR A 537 -7.30 -30.71 19.90
N THR A 538 -6.50 -29.89 20.60
CA THR A 538 -5.26 -29.28 20.05
C THR A 538 -4.25 -30.34 19.61
N MET A 539 -3.97 -31.34 20.45
CA MET A 539 -3.05 -32.44 20.10
C MET A 539 -3.61 -33.33 18.99
N ALA A 540 -4.92 -33.55 18.97
CA ALA A 540 -5.58 -34.25 17.87
C ALA A 540 -5.40 -33.49 16.55
N PHE A 541 -5.62 -32.18 16.54
CA PHE A 541 -5.39 -31.33 15.38
C PHE A 541 -3.94 -31.40 14.87
N VAL A 542 -2.95 -31.22 15.75
CA VAL A 542 -1.53 -31.26 15.36
C VAL A 542 -1.18 -32.61 14.74
N ARG A 543 -1.71 -33.71 15.27
CA ARG A 543 -1.50 -35.05 14.71
C ARG A 543 -2.19 -35.26 13.36
N MET A 544 -3.40 -34.71 13.17
CA MET A 544 -4.08 -34.68 11.88
C MET A 544 -3.27 -33.86 10.85
N LEU A 545 -2.82 -32.67 11.24
CA LEU A 545 -1.99 -31.82 10.41
C LEU A 545 -0.69 -32.49 9.98
N ALA A 546 0.00 -33.17 10.93
CA ALA A 546 1.23 -33.90 10.63
C ALA A 546 0.99 -35.06 9.64
N ASN A 547 -0.19 -35.66 9.63
CA ASN A 547 -0.56 -36.70 8.67
C ASN A 547 -0.97 -36.09 7.32
N LEU A 548 -1.77 -35.04 7.31
CA LEU A 548 -2.15 -34.33 6.08
C LEU A 548 -0.93 -33.78 5.33
N LEU A 549 0.10 -33.30 6.04
CA LEU A 549 1.37 -32.84 5.45
C LEU A 549 2.14 -33.95 4.70
N LYS A 550 1.83 -35.22 4.92
CA LYS A 550 2.41 -36.38 4.21
C LYS A 550 1.67 -36.72 2.93
N ASP A 551 0.46 -36.21 2.74
CA ASP A 551 -0.31 -36.42 1.51
C ASP A 551 0.42 -35.79 0.31
N LYS A 552 0.56 -36.53 -0.78
CA LYS A 552 1.34 -36.09 -1.93
C LYS A 552 0.68 -34.97 -2.72
N ALA A 553 -0.65 -34.91 -2.76
CA ALA A 553 -1.40 -33.92 -3.51
C ALA A 553 -1.72 -32.69 -2.66
N LEU A 554 -2.19 -32.92 -1.43
CA LEU A 554 -2.63 -31.88 -0.53
C LEU A 554 -1.49 -31.29 0.31
N GLY A 555 -0.57 -32.13 0.80
CA GLY A 555 0.51 -31.74 1.71
C GLY A 555 1.31 -30.51 1.28
N PRO A 556 1.76 -30.40 0.02
CA PRO A 556 2.48 -29.22 -0.46
C PRO A 556 1.67 -27.90 -0.40
N ARG A 557 0.34 -27.98 -0.37
CA ARG A 557 -0.56 -26.82 -0.34
C ARG A 557 -0.91 -26.36 1.07
N ILE A 558 -0.63 -27.17 2.08
CA ILE A 558 -0.89 -26.84 3.49
C ILE A 558 0.12 -25.81 3.97
N VAL A 559 -0.37 -24.78 4.64
CA VAL A 559 0.45 -23.71 5.22
C VAL A 559 0.14 -23.60 6.72
N PRO A 560 0.92 -24.26 7.58
CA PRO A 560 0.81 -24.04 9.03
C PRO A 560 1.35 -22.63 9.37
N ILE A 561 0.60 -21.87 10.17
CA ILE A 561 0.95 -20.50 10.55
C ILE A 561 0.85 -20.37 12.06
N VAL A 562 1.86 -19.80 12.69
CA VAL A 562 1.94 -19.61 14.14
C VAL A 562 2.58 -18.25 14.48
N ALA A 563 2.26 -17.74 15.65
CA ALA A 563 2.85 -16.53 16.23
C ALA A 563 3.67 -16.90 17.48
N ASP A 564 4.82 -17.54 17.27
CA ASP A 564 5.81 -17.98 18.30
C ASP A 564 5.30 -19.05 19.31
N GLU A 565 4.21 -19.76 19.01
CA GLU A 565 3.61 -20.67 19.99
C GLU A 565 3.62 -22.15 19.53
N ALA A 566 4.39 -22.47 18.50
CA ALA A 566 4.42 -23.83 17.95
C ALA A 566 4.75 -24.91 18.99
N ARG A 567 5.67 -24.65 19.92
CA ARG A 567 6.03 -25.58 20.98
C ARG A 567 4.89 -25.76 22.00
N THR A 568 4.23 -24.66 22.36
CA THR A 568 3.06 -24.67 23.26
C THR A 568 1.91 -25.49 22.69
N PHE A 569 1.67 -25.41 21.40
CA PHE A 569 0.62 -26.19 20.71
C PHE A 569 1.06 -27.63 20.34
N GLY A 570 2.28 -28.04 20.70
CA GLY A 570 2.79 -29.37 20.41
C GLY A 570 3.24 -29.58 18.97
N MET A 571 3.47 -28.50 18.21
CA MET A 571 3.86 -28.56 16.80
C MET A 571 5.37 -28.71 16.56
N ALA A 572 6.20 -28.78 17.60
CA ALA A 572 7.66 -28.82 17.47
C ALA A 572 8.18 -30.00 16.61
N ASN A 573 7.46 -31.10 16.54
CA ASN A 573 7.79 -32.25 15.66
C ASN A 573 7.71 -31.86 14.16
N LEU A 574 6.92 -30.86 13.81
CA LEU A 574 6.77 -30.38 12.44
C LEU A 574 8.01 -29.62 11.97
N PHE A 575 8.82 -29.05 12.88
CA PHE A 575 10.06 -28.36 12.51
C PHE A 575 11.01 -29.27 11.72
N LYS A 576 11.13 -30.52 12.14
CA LYS A 576 11.94 -31.50 11.43
C LYS A 576 11.24 -32.04 10.17
N GLN A 577 9.93 -32.18 10.22
CA GLN A 577 9.15 -32.77 9.11
C GLN A 577 9.13 -31.85 7.89
N VAL A 578 8.80 -30.56 8.07
CA VAL A 578 8.54 -29.62 6.97
C VAL A 578 9.34 -28.33 7.07
N GLY A 579 9.99 -28.06 8.20
CA GLY A 579 10.80 -26.85 8.41
C GLY A 579 10.01 -25.55 8.56
N ILE A 580 10.65 -24.58 9.20
CA ILE A 580 10.17 -23.20 9.27
C ILE A 580 10.71 -22.46 8.04
N TYR A 581 9.87 -21.69 7.37
CA TYR A 581 10.29 -20.90 6.22
C TYR A 581 11.22 -19.76 6.64
N SER A 582 12.36 -19.69 5.98
CA SER A 582 13.30 -18.58 6.08
C SER A 582 13.81 -18.24 4.69
N SER A 583 13.60 -17.02 4.23
CA SER A 583 14.03 -16.57 2.88
C SER A 583 15.55 -16.63 2.67
N LEU A 584 16.32 -16.68 3.77
CA LEU A 584 17.79 -16.75 3.77
C LEU A 584 18.33 -18.14 4.16
N GLY A 585 17.45 -19.10 4.44
CA GLY A 585 17.82 -20.39 5.01
C GLY A 585 18.37 -20.26 6.44
N GLN A 586 18.88 -21.35 6.98
CA GLN A 586 19.47 -21.39 8.33
C GLN A 586 21.00 -21.20 8.24
N ARG A 587 21.49 -20.11 8.79
CA ARG A 587 22.91 -19.72 8.75
C ARG A 587 23.68 -19.98 10.04
N TYR A 588 23.09 -20.72 10.97
CA TYR A 588 23.64 -21.08 12.26
C TYR A 588 23.27 -22.52 12.62
N ALA A 589 24.02 -23.14 13.52
CA ALA A 589 23.63 -24.39 14.12
C ALA A 589 22.73 -24.09 15.33
N PRO A 590 21.50 -24.65 15.38
CA PRO A 590 20.62 -24.44 16.53
C PRO A 590 21.21 -25.16 17.75
N GLU A 591 20.94 -24.63 18.95
CA GLU A 591 21.43 -25.18 20.21
C GLU A 591 20.94 -26.62 20.43
N ASP A 592 19.73 -26.93 20.01
CA ASP A 592 19.09 -28.22 20.15
C ASP A 592 19.38 -29.21 18.99
N ILE A 593 20.45 -28.95 18.21
CA ILE A 593 20.82 -29.81 17.08
C ILE A 593 21.02 -31.28 17.51
N GLY A 594 20.41 -32.19 16.76
CA GLY A 594 20.42 -33.61 17.09
C GLY A 594 19.29 -34.07 17.99
N SER A 595 18.51 -33.18 18.59
CA SER A 595 17.30 -33.53 19.30
C SER A 595 16.19 -34.02 18.35
N VAL A 596 15.22 -34.75 18.85
CA VAL A 596 14.05 -35.21 18.07
C VAL A 596 13.20 -34.01 17.61
N LEU A 597 13.18 -32.94 18.41
CA LEU A 597 12.38 -31.73 18.21
C LEU A 597 13.25 -30.54 17.85
N SER A 598 14.42 -30.76 17.21
CA SER A 598 15.35 -29.68 16.89
C SER A 598 14.72 -28.62 15.98
N TYR A 599 15.05 -27.36 16.29
CA TYR A 599 14.65 -26.21 15.50
C TYR A 599 15.29 -26.25 14.11
N ARG A 600 14.49 -26.02 13.07
CA ARG A 600 14.98 -26.04 11.67
C ARG A 600 14.31 -24.98 10.84
N GLU A 601 15.14 -24.09 10.29
CA GLU A 601 14.77 -23.14 9.24
C GLU A 601 15.23 -23.64 7.87
N ALA A 602 14.47 -23.33 6.82
CA ALA A 602 14.85 -23.68 5.45
C ALA A 602 14.17 -22.72 4.44
N MET A 603 14.80 -22.50 3.30
CA MET A 603 14.21 -21.70 2.22
C MET A 603 12.93 -22.35 1.67
N ASP A 604 12.89 -23.67 1.64
CA ASP A 604 11.73 -24.47 1.26
C ASP A 604 10.85 -24.87 2.45
N GLY A 605 11.10 -24.29 3.63
CA GLY A 605 10.31 -24.51 4.84
C GLY A 605 8.84 -24.21 4.61
N GLN A 606 7.97 -24.94 5.28
CA GLN A 606 6.54 -24.87 5.03
C GLN A 606 5.77 -24.10 6.10
N ILE A 607 6.27 -24.07 7.34
CA ILE A 607 5.67 -23.33 8.45
C ILE A 607 6.01 -21.85 8.31
N LEU A 608 5.00 -20.99 8.37
CA LEU A 608 5.17 -19.54 8.52
C LEU A 608 5.15 -19.22 10.02
N GLU A 609 6.33 -18.94 10.56
CA GLU A 609 6.56 -18.51 11.94
C GLU A 609 6.73 -17.00 11.95
N GLU A 610 5.76 -16.27 12.53
CA GLU A 610 5.68 -14.81 12.39
C GLU A 610 6.22 -14.05 13.61
N GLY A 611 6.83 -14.77 14.56
CA GLY A 611 7.19 -14.17 15.84
C GLY A 611 5.96 -13.76 16.65
N ILE A 612 6.13 -13.03 17.73
CA ILE A 612 5.01 -12.58 18.59
C ILE A 612 4.24 -11.46 17.86
N SER A 613 3.52 -11.84 16.81
CA SER A 613 2.74 -10.93 15.96
C SER A 613 1.51 -11.61 15.37
N GLU A 614 0.39 -11.51 16.06
CA GLU A 614 -0.89 -12.03 15.54
C GLU A 614 -1.33 -11.27 14.30
N ALA A 615 -1.05 -9.96 14.21
CA ALA A 615 -1.33 -9.17 13.01
C ALA A 615 -0.51 -9.66 11.79
N GLY A 616 0.76 -10.01 12.00
CA GLY A 616 1.61 -10.62 10.96
C GLY A 616 1.13 -12.00 10.55
N ALA A 617 0.79 -12.83 11.53
CA ALA A 617 0.27 -14.18 11.28
C ALA A 617 -1.07 -14.16 10.52
N MET A 618 -1.97 -13.21 10.86
CA MET A 618 -3.24 -13.05 10.14
C MET A 618 -3.03 -12.51 8.72
N ALA A 619 -2.08 -11.62 8.51
CA ALA A 619 -1.73 -11.14 7.17
C ALA A 619 -1.10 -12.24 6.29
N SER A 620 -0.22 -13.08 6.87
CA SER A 620 0.30 -14.30 6.22
C SER A 620 -0.81 -15.28 5.86
N TRP A 621 -1.74 -15.50 6.81
CA TRP A 621 -2.90 -16.36 6.57
C TRP A 621 -3.75 -15.82 5.43
N THR A 622 -4.02 -14.52 5.39
CA THR A 622 -4.80 -13.89 4.32
C THR A 622 -4.13 -14.04 2.96
N ALA A 623 -2.80 -13.84 2.89
CA ALA A 623 -2.04 -14.03 1.65
C ALA A 623 -2.13 -15.47 1.13
N ALA A 624 -2.03 -16.47 2.01
CA ALA A 624 -2.19 -17.87 1.67
C ALA A 624 -3.65 -18.23 1.31
N ALA A 625 -4.62 -17.75 2.09
CA ALA A 625 -6.05 -18.03 1.95
C ALA A 625 -6.67 -17.44 0.68
N THR A 626 -6.08 -16.37 0.13
CA THR A 626 -6.48 -15.72 -1.12
C THR A 626 -5.64 -16.14 -2.31
N SER A 627 -4.68 -17.03 -2.14
CA SER A 627 -3.76 -17.48 -3.19
C SER A 627 -4.47 -18.04 -4.42
N TYR A 628 -5.63 -18.68 -4.26
CA TYR A 628 -6.44 -19.17 -5.36
C TYR A 628 -6.85 -18.06 -6.34
N SER A 629 -7.19 -16.88 -5.84
CA SER A 629 -7.63 -15.73 -6.65
C SER A 629 -6.46 -14.85 -7.11
N VAL A 630 -5.40 -14.76 -6.32
CA VAL A 630 -4.25 -13.88 -6.56
C VAL A 630 -3.18 -14.56 -7.43
N HIS A 631 -2.99 -15.86 -7.24
CA HIS A 631 -1.95 -16.64 -7.92
C HIS A 631 -2.50 -17.77 -8.80
N GLY A 632 -3.78 -18.09 -8.70
CA GLY A 632 -4.38 -19.23 -9.39
C GLY A 632 -4.05 -20.59 -8.76
N LEU A 633 -3.46 -20.60 -7.57
CA LEU A 633 -3.11 -21.79 -6.81
C LEU A 633 -3.84 -21.81 -5.47
N ALA A 634 -4.75 -22.74 -5.27
CA ALA A 634 -5.40 -22.91 -3.97
C ALA A 634 -4.38 -23.42 -2.94
N MET A 635 -4.21 -22.68 -1.86
CA MET A 635 -3.46 -23.06 -0.68
C MET A 635 -4.42 -23.28 0.49
N LEU A 636 -3.99 -24.05 1.49
CA LEU A 636 -4.77 -24.42 2.67
C LEU A 636 -4.07 -23.95 3.95
N PRO A 637 -4.26 -22.69 4.35
CA PRO A 637 -3.65 -22.17 5.55
C PRO A 637 -4.41 -22.61 6.81
N PHE A 638 -3.64 -22.98 7.84
CA PHE A 638 -4.08 -23.25 9.19
C PHE A 638 -3.34 -22.32 10.13
N TYR A 639 -4.02 -21.28 10.60
CA TYR A 639 -3.47 -20.38 11.62
C TYR A 639 -3.97 -20.83 12.98
N ILE A 640 -3.04 -21.27 13.84
CA ILE A 640 -3.30 -21.63 15.22
C ILE A 640 -2.78 -20.55 16.16
N TYR A 641 -3.60 -20.12 17.10
CA TYR A 641 -3.33 -19.02 18.01
C TYR A 641 -3.97 -19.26 19.37
N TYR A 642 -3.54 -18.53 20.39
CA TYR A 642 -4.31 -18.44 21.62
C TYR A 642 -5.68 -17.84 21.33
N SER A 643 -6.74 -18.57 21.64
CA SER A 643 -8.11 -18.22 21.27
C SER A 643 -8.47 -16.77 21.64
N MET A 644 -8.03 -16.31 22.82
CA MET A 644 -8.27 -14.97 23.31
C MET A 644 -7.66 -13.88 22.42
N PHE A 645 -6.56 -14.16 21.69
CA PHE A 645 -5.84 -13.17 20.90
C PHE A 645 -6.12 -13.22 19.40
N GLY A 646 -7.09 -14.02 18.97
CA GLY A 646 -7.58 -14.06 17.58
C GLY A 646 -8.51 -12.91 17.26
N PHE A 647 -9.82 -13.15 17.33
CA PHE A 647 -10.85 -12.16 16.95
C PHE A 647 -10.76 -10.84 17.70
N GLN A 648 -10.31 -10.82 18.96
CA GLN A 648 -10.19 -9.59 19.73
C GLN A 648 -9.05 -8.69 19.24
N ARG A 649 -7.93 -9.29 18.81
CA ARG A 649 -6.73 -8.54 18.43
C ARG A 649 -6.67 -8.21 16.94
N VAL A 650 -7.16 -9.11 16.09
CA VAL A 650 -7.05 -9.02 14.62
C VAL A 650 -8.40 -9.10 13.91
N GLY A 651 -9.46 -8.72 14.59
CA GLY A 651 -10.83 -8.77 14.06
C GLY A 651 -11.02 -8.00 12.76
N ASP A 652 -10.41 -6.84 12.64
CA ASP A 652 -10.46 -6.02 11.42
C ASP A 652 -9.79 -6.73 10.23
N GLN A 653 -8.63 -7.37 10.45
CA GLN A 653 -7.97 -8.17 9.41
C GLN A 653 -8.81 -9.40 9.03
N ILE A 654 -9.51 -10.02 9.99
CA ILE A 654 -10.43 -11.14 9.71
C ILE A 654 -11.61 -10.65 8.85
N TRP A 655 -12.17 -9.47 9.14
CA TRP A 655 -13.18 -8.83 8.30
C TRP A 655 -12.67 -8.57 6.88
N ALA A 656 -11.47 -8.00 6.74
CA ALA A 656 -10.85 -7.77 5.44
C ALA A 656 -10.57 -9.07 4.67
N ALA A 657 -10.19 -10.14 5.37
CA ALA A 657 -10.01 -11.46 4.78
C ALA A 657 -11.35 -12.07 4.31
N ALA A 658 -12.42 -11.88 5.10
CA ALA A 658 -13.76 -12.31 4.74
C ALA A 658 -14.28 -11.57 3.49
N ASP A 659 -14.03 -10.27 3.39
CA ASP A 659 -14.30 -9.45 2.19
C ASP A 659 -13.58 -9.99 0.96
N GLN A 660 -12.34 -10.44 1.11
CA GLN A 660 -11.58 -11.10 0.04
C GLN A 660 -12.02 -12.52 -0.28
N ARG A 661 -13.04 -13.04 0.41
CA ARG A 661 -13.47 -14.45 0.33
C ARG A 661 -12.31 -15.41 0.56
N ALA A 662 -11.50 -15.13 1.58
CA ALA A 662 -10.39 -15.96 2.00
C ALA A 662 -10.85 -17.37 2.40
N ARG A 663 -10.03 -18.38 2.14
CA ARG A 663 -10.35 -19.81 2.37
C ARG A 663 -9.28 -20.43 3.24
N GLY A 664 -9.66 -20.93 4.39
CA GLY A 664 -8.72 -21.57 5.32
C GLY A 664 -9.28 -21.68 6.73
N PHE A 665 -8.45 -22.10 7.67
CA PHE A 665 -8.83 -22.39 9.04
C PHE A 665 -8.17 -21.44 10.02
N LEU A 666 -8.98 -20.87 10.92
CA LEU A 666 -8.56 -20.11 12.08
C LEU A 666 -8.83 -20.95 13.33
N LEU A 667 -7.80 -21.29 14.08
CA LEU A 667 -7.86 -22.29 15.15
C LEU A 667 -7.51 -21.66 16.49
N GLY A 668 -8.51 -21.35 17.29
CA GLY A 668 -8.32 -20.91 18.66
C GLY A 668 -7.93 -22.11 19.54
N ALA A 669 -6.69 -22.13 20.00
CA ALA A 669 -6.17 -23.18 20.89
C ALA A 669 -6.08 -22.68 22.33
N THR A 670 -5.90 -23.61 23.29
CA THR A 670 -5.82 -23.32 24.73
C THR A 670 -6.93 -22.39 25.22
N SER A 671 -8.13 -22.59 24.69
CA SER A 671 -9.24 -21.66 24.91
C SER A 671 -10.01 -21.88 26.21
N GLY A 672 -9.70 -22.94 26.94
CA GLY A 672 -10.48 -23.41 28.07
C GLY A 672 -11.10 -22.30 28.92
N ARG A 673 -12.39 -22.13 28.79
CA ARG A 673 -13.16 -21.20 29.64
C ARG A 673 -13.04 -21.53 31.14
N THR A 674 -12.58 -22.71 31.43
CA THR A 674 -12.59 -23.30 32.81
C THR A 674 -11.27 -23.92 33.23
N THR A 675 -10.29 -24.08 32.33
CA THR A 675 -9.16 -25.00 32.57
C THR A 675 -7.78 -24.36 32.47
N LEU A 676 -7.67 -23.06 32.14
CA LEU A 676 -6.41 -22.34 32.09
C LEU A 676 -6.02 -21.77 33.46
N GLY A 677 -5.92 -22.60 34.47
CA GLY A 677 -5.69 -22.16 35.84
C GLY A 677 -4.38 -21.42 36.08
N GLY A 678 -3.32 -21.77 35.37
CA GLY A 678 -2.01 -21.14 35.51
C GLY A 678 -1.85 -19.82 34.74
N GLU A 679 -2.61 -19.62 33.66
CA GLU A 679 -2.47 -18.46 32.78
C GLU A 679 -3.45 -17.32 33.11
N GLY A 680 -4.45 -17.61 33.92
CA GLY A 680 -5.38 -16.62 34.43
C GLY A 680 -6.42 -16.12 33.44
N LEU A 681 -7.18 -15.13 33.88
CA LEU A 681 -8.38 -14.63 33.20
C LEU A 681 -8.11 -14.04 31.82
N GLN A 682 -6.94 -13.44 31.59
CA GLN A 682 -6.59 -12.81 30.31
C GLN A 682 -6.44 -13.82 29.14
N HIS A 683 -6.33 -15.12 29.43
CA HIS A 683 -6.26 -16.16 28.40
C HIS A 683 -7.56 -16.96 28.25
N GLN A 684 -8.56 -16.69 29.10
CA GLN A 684 -9.85 -17.38 29.06
C GLN A 684 -10.77 -16.73 28.02
N ASP A 685 -11.01 -17.43 26.93
CA ASP A 685 -11.89 -16.95 25.87
C ASP A 685 -13.36 -17.24 26.18
N GLY A 686 -14.18 -16.23 26.16
CA GLY A 686 -15.64 -16.34 26.29
C GLY A 686 -16.41 -15.57 25.20
N THR A 687 -15.71 -14.89 24.28
CA THR A 687 -16.31 -13.90 23.36
C THR A 687 -16.07 -14.18 21.88
N SER A 688 -15.10 -15.00 21.51
CA SER A 688 -14.72 -15.22 20.10
C SER A 688 -15.88 -15.69 19.23
N HIS A 689 -16.76 -16.56 19.72
CA HIS A 689 -17.94 -16.99 18.96
C HIS A 689 -18.94 -15.87 18.69
N LEU A 690 -19.11 -14.93 19.62
CA LEU A 690 -19.98 -13.75 19.42
C LEU A 690 -19.40 -12.85 18.33
N ILE A 691 -18.09 -12.63 18.33
CA ILE A 691 -17.42 -11.83 17.33
C ILE A 691 -17.46 -12.54 15.97
N ALA A 692 -17.14 -13.84 15.93
CA ALA A 692 -17.20 -14.63 14.70
C ALA A 692 -18.58 -14.62 14.04
N ALA A 693 -19.65 -14.62 14.84
CA ALA A 693 -21.03 -14.56 14.35
C ALA A 693 -21.36 -13.24 13.65
N THR A 694 -20.56 -12.17 13.83
CA THR A 694 -20.75 -10.90 13.14
C THR A 694 -20.18 -10.92 11.71
N ILE A 695 -19.42 -11.93 11.34
CA ILE A 695 -18.76 -12.07 10.03
C ILE A 695 -19.57 -13.03 9.16
N PRO A 696 -20.28 -12.56 8.11
CA PRO A 696 -21.32 -13.35 7.43
C PRO A 696 -20.84 -14.66 6.80
N ASN A 697 -19.60 -14.74 6.34
CA ASN A 697 -19.02 -15.91 5.69
C ASN A 697 -18.03 -16.69 6.58
N CYS A 698 -17.98 -16.39 7.86
CA CYS A 698 -17.22 -17.16 8.85
C CYS A 698 -18.11 -18.24 9.49
N LYS A 699 -17.70 -19.50 9.39
CA LYS A 699 -18.36 -20.63 10.07
C LYS A 699 -17.61 -20.95 11.34
N ALA A 700 -18.23 -20.74 12.50
CA ALA A 700 -17.63 -20.96 13.81
C ALA A 700 -18.08 -22.29 14.42
N TYR A 701 -17.14 -23.05 14.97
CA TYR A 701 -17.35 -24.33 15.60
C TYR A 701 -16.61 -24.40 16.95
N ASP A 702 -17.13 -25.19 17.89
CA ASP A 702 -16.50 -25.47 19.20
C ASP A 702 -16.52 -26.99 19.46
N PRO A 703 -15.65 -27.75 18.77
CA PRO A 703 -15.65 -29.23 18.90
C PRO A 703 -15.15 -29.67 20.27
N ALA A 704 -15.91 -30.53 20.93
CA ALA A 704 -15.54 -31.15 22.21
C ALA A 704 -14.64 -32.38 22.02
N PHE A 705 -14.79 -33.09 20.88
CA PHE A 705 -14.11 -34.35 20.63
C PHE A 705 -13.25 -34.30 19.37
N ALA A 706 -12.17 -35.06 19.35
CA ALA A 706 -11.26 -35.17 18.21
C ALA A 706 -11.95 -35.66 16.93
N GLY A 707 -12.96 -36.54 17.03
CA GLY A 707 -13.76 -37.02 15.90
C GLY A 707 -14.58 -35.88 15.25
N GLU A 708 -15.20 -35.02 16.05
CA GLU A 708 -15.92 -33.86 15.57
C GLU A 708 -14.98 -32.90 14.81
N LEU A 709 -13.80 -32.66 15.40
CA LEU A 709 -12.77 -31.83 14.76
C LEU A 709 -12.32 -32.41 13.41
N ALA A 710 -12.16 -33.74 13.32
CA ALA A 710 -11.82 -34.40 12.06
C ALA A 710 -12.88 -34.19 10.98
N VAL A 711 -14.16 -34.25 11.32
CA VAL A 711 -15.29 -34.02 10.42
C VAL A 711 -15.32 -32.55 9.97
N ILE A 712 -15.10 -31.61 10.89
CA ILE A 712 -15.05 -30.16 10.57
C ILE A 712 -13.91 -29.87 9.59
N ILE A 713 -12.70 -30.40 9.83
CA ILE A 713 -11.55 -30.19 8.93
C ILE A 713 -11.82 -30.79 7.55
N ASN A 714 -12.44 -31.98 7.50
CA ASN A 714 -12.77 -32.62 6.22
C ASN A 714 -13.82 -31.82 5.41
N HIS A 715 -14.81 -31.28 6.12
CA HIS A 715 -15.87 -30.49 5.49
C HIS A 715 -15.38 -29.13 4.99
N GLY A 716 -14.50 -28.44 5.72
CA GLY A 716 -13.97 -27.10 5.40
C GLY A 716 -12.93 -27.13 4.28
#